data_a7857610fdea0aa375036397bafdc586
#
_entry.id   a7857610fdea0aa375036397bafdc586
#
_cell.length_a   1.000
_cell.length_b   1.000
_cell.length_c   1.000
_cell.angle_alpha   90.00
_cell.angle_beta   90.00
_cell.angle_gamma   90.00
#
_symmetry.space_group_name_H-M   'P 1'
#
loop_
_entity.id
_entity.type
_entity.pdbx_description
1 polymer ?
#
loop_
_entity_poly.entity_id
_entity_poly.type
_entity_poly.pdbx_seq_one_letter_code
_entity_poly.pdbx_strand_id
1 'polypeptide(L)'
;MPALTQLIADNRQRLDVLLADTSAPDFNSLVAQLEDMEHELSRVWSPVSHLQGVLESHEWRDVYNEALPLLTEYGTELSQNVRLQQAYARVKEGLPAEGVCAQRSTVEHALREFHLAGVDLEESDKARFRDIMRELVATQANFEHNVQDAADAWLLHIDQAADLAGLPDHTMLRAASEAEKRGRDGWVLTLDYPTYDAVMTHAENRSLRENFYHAWATRASDQGADPRYDNSDNIRKILALRHEAALLIGYGNYAEYSLATKMASSIDEVIGFVRQLAERSRDGAERELAEIREFAGMAIEPWDLAFRLEKFKQAKYSVSNEELRQYFPVSKVIEGLFDLAGKLYGVTFERKNDVATWHEDTRYFEIYDSAGQRLGGFYTDLFARGGKRNGAWVDECINRKKLNGKTTLPVGYLVCNFAPPTADSESLLTHDDVVTLFHEFGHMLHHLLTRIDYPSIAGINGVPWDAVELPSQFMENFAWNYEVLQRCSAHAETGAALPKDLFERFENSRHTGAAIAMMRQLELGLFDFRLHAEYDSTEGTDVLALLADVRAEVALMQHPFYNRLPHSFSHVFAGGYAAGYYSYKWAEVLAADAFGAFEENGIFDRDTAQSFRREILEIGGSRDLMDAYVAFRGRKPRIDALLRHNGITTT
;
A
#
# COMPACT_ATOMS: atom_id res chain seq x y z
N MET A 1 5.67 -28.48 -7.38
CA MET A 1 4.53 -29.19 -6.77
C MET A 1 4.95 -30.35 -5.83
N PRO A 2 5.63 -31.45 -6.21
CA PRO A 2 5.86 -32.57 -5.29
C PRO A 2 6.52 -32.22 -3.95
N ALA A 3 7.51 -31.30 -3.98
CA ALA A 3 8.19 -30.85 -2.76
C ALA A 3 7.26 -30.08 -1.80
N LEU A 4 6.40 -29.21 -2.31
CA LEU A 4 5.41 -28.47 -1.51
C LEU A 4 4.38 -29.43 -0.89
N THR A 5 3.82 -30.34 -1.68
CA THR A 5 2.86 -31.34 -1.20
C THR A 5 3.48 -32.22 -0.09
N GLN A 6 4.73 -32.66 -0.29
CA GLN A 6 5.44 -33.45 0.73
C GLN A 6 5.67 -32.63 2.00
N LEU A 7 6.12 -31.36 1.89
CA LEU A 7 6.36 -30.50 3.03
C LEU A 7 5.08 -30.25 3.84
N ILE A 8 3.94 -30.01 3.18
CA ILE A 8 2.63 -29.89 3.85
C ILE A 8 2.26 -31.17 4.58
N ALA A 9 2.48 -32.34 3.95
CA ALA A 9 2.20 -33.63 4.59
C ALA A 9 3.11 -33.86 5.81
N ASP A 10 4.39 -33.54 5.70
CA ASP A 10 5.36 -33.64 6.81
C ASP A 10 4.98 -32.68 7.95
N ASN A 11 4.56 -31.47 7.63
CA ASN A 11 4.10 -30.49 8.61
C ASN A 11 2.82 -30.95 9.33
N ARG A 12 1.86 -31.55 8.64
CA ARG A 12 0.68 -32.15 9.27
C ARG A 12 1.08 -33.24 10.28
N GLN A 13 2.02 -34.10 9.92
CA GLN A 13 2.51 -35.15 10.81
C GLN A 13 3.28 -34.55 12.02
N ARG A 14 4.13 -33.53 11.80
CA ARG A 14 4.83 -32.82 12.88
C ARG A 14 3.84 -32.17 13.85
N LEU A 15 2.78 -31.52 13.32
CA LEU A 15 1.72 -30.92 14.12
C LEU A 15 1.00 -31.96 15.00
N ASP A 16 0.64 -33.11 14.43
CA ASP A 16 0.01 -34.19 15.20
C ASP A 16 0.89 -34.68 16.36
N VAL A 17 2.20 -34.79 16.13
CA VAL A 17 3.17 -35.16 17.19
C VAL A 17 3.24 -34.07 18.27
N LEU A 18 3.34 -32.80 17.89
CA LEU A 18 3.37 -31.65 18.82
C LEU A 18 2.10 -31.59 19.69
N LEU A 19 0.92 -31.88 19.09
CA LEU A 19 -0.36 -31.86 19.79
C LEU A 19 -0.68 -33.16 20.55
N ALA A 20 0.04 -34.24 20.32
CA ALA A 20 -0.11 -35.51 21.07
C ALA A 20 0.54 -35.42 22.46
N ASP A 21 1.58 -34.63 22.64
CA ASP A 21 2.20 -34.39 23.95
C ASP A 21 1.29 -33.42 24.75
N THR A 22 0.54 -33.99 25.70
CA THR A 22 -0.39 -33.26 26.58
C THR A 22 0.28 -32.70 27.83
N SER A 23 1.60 -32.93 28.03
CA SER A 23 2.39 -32.22 29.04
C SER A 23 2.35 -30.72 28.78
N ALA A 24 2.57 -29.86 29.75
CA ALA A 24 2.43 -28.41 29.60
C ALA A 24 3.38 -27.90 28.51
N PRO A 25 2.87 -27.51 27.30
CA PRO A 25 3.70 -26.99 26.24
C PRO A 25 4.32 -25.66 26.66
N ASP A 26 5.61 -25.47 26.36
CA ASP A 26 6.25 -24.17 26.47
C ASP A 26 6.47 -23.53 25.09
N PHE A 27 6.98 -22.31 25.09
CA PHE A 27 7.22 -21.57 23.85
C PHE A 27 8.17 -22.34 22.89
N ASN A 28 9.23 -22.94 23.40
CA ASN A 28 10.23 -23.59 22.55
C ASN A 28 9.76 -24.96 22.02
N SER A 29 9.02 -25.71 22.82
CA SER A 29 8.49 -27.02 22.43
C SER A 29 7.30 -26.97 21.49
N LEU A 30 6.55 -25.87 21.44
CA LEU A 30 5.41 -25.71 20.55
C LEU A 30 5.59 -24.56 19.56
N VAL A 31 5.59 -23.30 20.04
CA VAL A 31 5.50 -22.13 19.17
C VAL A 31 6.73 -22.00 18.27
N ALA A 32 7.94 -22.15 18.81
CA ALA A 32 9.15 -22.09 18.00
C ALA A 32 9.24 -23.21 16.95
N GLN A 33 8.61 -24.37 17.19
CA GLN A 33 8.53 -25.44 16.19
C GLN A 33 7.53 -25.09 15.07
N LEU A 34 6.42 -24.45 15.40
CA LEU A 34 5.44 -23.98 14.41
C LEU A 34 6.02 -22.84 13.56
N GLU A 35 6.72 -21.89 14.18
CA GLU A 35 7.49 -20.85 13.49
C GLU A 35 8.52 -21.44 12.51
N ASP A 36 9.16 -22.58 12.87
CA ASP A 36 10.07 -23.29 11.99
C ASP A 36 9.36 -23.92 10.79
N MET A 37 8.24 -24.58 11.02
CA MET A 37 7.42 -25.20 9.97
C MET A 37 6.91 -24.16 8.97
N GLU A 38 6.40 -23.03 9.47
CA GLU A 38 5.92 -21.94 8.64
C GLU A 38 7.05 -21.29 7.84
N HIS A 39 8.20 -21.07 8.48
CA HIS A 39 9.36 -20.52 7.80
C HIS A 39 9.90 -21.47 6.70
N GLU A 40 9.90 -22.79 6.92
CA GLU A 40 10.26 -23.77 5.88
C GLU A 40 9.28 -23.70 4.70
N LEU A 41 7.99 -23.56 4.97
CA LEU A 41 6.94 -23.43 3.95
C LEU A 41 7.09 -22.12 3.16
N SER A 42 7.28 -20.99 3.86
CA SER A 42 7.49 -19.68 3.24
C SER A 42 8.69 -19.69 2.30
N ARG A 43 9.81 -20.31 2.68
CA ARG A 43 11.01 -20.42 1.83
C ARG A 43 10.80 -21.19 0.53
N VAL A 44 9.83 -22.09 0.48
CA VAL A 44 9.46 -22.82 -0.74
C VAL A 44 8.46 -22.01 -1.55
N TRP A 45 7.51 -21.35 -0.90
CA TRP A 45 6.41 -20.64 -1.55
C TRP A 45 6.80 -19.25 -2.04
N SER A 46 7.53 -18.45 -1.26
CA SER A 46 7.86 -17.06 -1.59
C SER A 46 8.53 -16.90 -2.97
N PRO A 47 9.55 -17.72 -3.36
CA PRO A 47 10.10 -17.62 -4.70
C PRO A 47 9.10 -17.94 -5.81
N VAL A 48 8.16 -18.86 -5.60
CA VAL A 48 7.13 -19.22 -6.58
C VAL A 48 6.17 -18.05 -6.78
N SER A 49 5.69 -17.49 -5.68
CA SER A 49 4.80 -16.31 -5.70
C SER A 49 5.47 -15.11 -6.35
N HIS A 50 6.71 -14.82 -5.97
CA HIS A 50 7.48 -13.72 -6.54
C HIS A 50 7.71 -13.90 -8.05
N LEU A 51 8.20 -15.05 -8.48
CA LEU A 51 8.49 -15.30 -9.89
C LEU A 51 7.23 -15.31 -10.77
N GLN A 52 6.08 -15.70 -10.24
CA GLN A 52 4.80 -15.54 -10.94
C GLN A 52 4.49 -14.05 -11.20
N GLY A 53 4.82 -13.16 -10.26
CA GLY A 53 4.58 -11.72 -10.41
C GLY A 53 5.57 -11.00 -11.34
N VAL A 54 6.77 -11.54 -11.56
CA VAL A 54 7.83 -10.86 -12.31
C VAL A 54 8.27 -11.57 -13.61
N LEU A 55 7.83 -12.83 -13.81
CA LEU A 55 8.11 -13.64 -15.01
C LEU A 55 6.81 -14.27 -15.51
N GLU A 56 5.89 -13.50 -16.05
CA GLU A 56 4.62 -14.03 -16.53
C GLU A 56 4.82 -15.09 -17.62
N SER A 57 5.04 -16.36 -17.21
CA SER A 57 4.99 -17.52 -18.08
C SER A 57 3.82 -18.42 -17.73
N HIS A 58 3.33 -19.18 -18.70
CA HIS A 58 2.26 -20.16 -18.44
C HIS A 58 2.68 -21.17 -17.37
N GLU A 59 3.95 -21.59 -17.36
CA GLU A 59 4.47 -22.57 -16.41
C GLU A 59 4.46 -22.04 -14.96
N TRP A 60 4.86 -20.77 -14.72
CA TRP A 60 4.80 -20.18 -13.39
C TRP A 60 3.37 -19.98 -12.92
N ARG A 61 2.46 -19.56 -13.81
CA ARG A 61 1.04 -19.41 -13.51
C ARG A 61 0.39 -20.75 -13.15
N ASP A 62 0.69 -21.81 -13.89
CA ASP A 62 0.15 -23.15 -13.65
C ASP A 62 0.62 -23.68 -12.29
N VAL A 63 1.92 -23.57 -11.97
CA VAL A 63 2.47 -23.97 -10.65
C VAL A 63 1.85 -23.16 -9.51
N TYR A 64 1.68 -21.85 -9.69
CA TYR A 64 1.05 -20.98 -8.70
C TYR A 64 -0.40 -21.38 -8.44
N ASN A 65 -1.19 -21.56 -9.51
CA ASN A 65 -2.60 -21.92 -9.41
C ASN A 65 -2.80 -23.34 -8.84
N GLU A 66 -1.89 -24.26 -9.07
CA GLU A 66 -1.92 -25.61 -8.47
C GLU A 66 -1.53 -25.58 -6.98
N ALA A 67 -0.60 -24.70 -6.58
CA ALA A 67 -0.12 -24.61 -5.21
C ALA A 67 -1.07 -23.87 -4.27
N LEU A 68 -1.69 -22.78 -4.75
CA LEU A 68 -2.49 -21.88 -3.93
C LEU A 68 -3.64 -22.58 -3.17
N PRO A 69 -4.43 -23.50 -3.78
CA PRO A 69 -5.45 -24.23 -3.05
C PRO A 69 -4.91 -25.10 -1.90
N LEU A 70 -3.75 -25.73 -2.10
CA LEU A 70 -3.13 -26.59 -1.07
C LEU A 70 -2.67 -25.77 0.14
N LEU A 71 -2.10 -24.58 -0.10
CA LEU A 71 -1.68 -23.65 0.95
C LEU A 71 -2.89 -23.08 1.69
N THR A 72 -3.94 -22.72 0.96
CA THR A 72 -5.19 -22.21 1.54
C THR A 72 -5.87 -23.24 2.43
N GLU A 73 -5.94 -24.50 1.96
CA GLU A 73 -6.48 -25.60 2.75
C GLU A 73 -5.68 -25.84 4.03
N TYR A 74 -4.36 -25.91 3.91
CA TYR A 74 -3.46 -26.10 5.06
C TYR A 74 -3.55 -24.93 6.05
N GLY A 75 -3.55 -23.69 5.59
CA GLY A 75 -3.73 -22.51 6.44
C GLY A 75 -5.07 -22.51 7.18
N THR A 76 -6.15 -22.93 6.50
CA THR A 76 -7.48 -23.06 7.12
C THR A 76 -7.51 -24.17 8.19
N GLU A 77 -6.87 -25.32 7.93
CA GLU A 77 -6.72 -26.40 8.92
C GLU A 77 -6.01 -25.91 10.19
N LEU A 78 -4.95 -25.11 10.04
CA LEU A 78 -4.24 -24.53 11.17
C LEU A 78 -5.08 -23.51 11.93
N SER A 79 -5.65 -22.53 11.25
CA SER A 79 -6.37 -21.40 11.87
C SER A 79 -7.68 -21.83 12.56
N GLN A 80 -8.28 -22.96 12.14
CA GLN A 80 -9.50 -23.51 12.75
C GLN A 80 -9.22 -24.68 13.72
N ASN A 81 -7.96 -24.93 14.06
CA ASN A 81 -7.60 -26.05 14.95
C ASN A 81 -7.75 -25.66 16.43
N VAL A 82 -8.85 -26.10 17.05
CA VAL A 82 -9.15 -25.84 18.47
C VAL A 82 -8.07 -26.38 19.42
N ARG A 83 -7.48 -27.56 19.13
CA ARG A 83 -6.40 -28.12 19.96
C ARG A 83 -5.16 -27.25 19.92
N LEU A 84 -4.84 -26.71 18.75
CA LEU A 84 -3.71 -25.81 18.56
C LEU A 84 -3.92 -24.49 19.31
N GLN A 85 -5.08 -23.87 19.15
CA GLN A 85 -5.47 -22.64 19.89
C GLN A 85 -5.37 -22.85 21.40
N GLN A 86 -5.90 -23.97 21.94
CA GLN A 86 -5.79 -24.29 23.37
C GLN A 86 -4.35 -24.50 23.83
N ALA A 87 -3.49 -25.06 22.97
CA ALA A 87 -2.07 -25.22 23.26
C ALA A 87 -1.36 -23.85 23.33
N TYR A 88 -1.66 -22.92 22.40
CA TYR A 88 -1.16 -21.54 22.48
C TYR A 88 -1.66 -20.81 23.75
N ALA A 89 -2.93 -20.98 24.14
CA ALA A 89 -3.46 -20.39 25.38
C ALA A 89 -2.67 -20.87 26.62
N ARG A 90 -2.37 -22.17 26.69
CA ARG A 90 -1.53 -22.72 27.79
C ARG A 90 -0.10 -22.19 27.76
N VAL A 91 0.50 -22.03 26.57
CA VAL A 91 1.82 -21.39 26.45
C VAL A 91 1.76 -19.96 26.99
N LYS A 92 0.71 -19.18 26.66
CA LYS A 92 0.52 -17.82 27.16
C LYS A 92 0.50 -17.75 28.69
N GLU A 93 -0.24 -18.67 29.33
CA GLU A 93 -0.34 -18.76 30.79
C GLU A 93 1.03 -19.10 31.44
N GLY A 94 1.86 -19.89 30.76
CA GLY A 94 3.18 -20.31 31.23
C GLY A 94 4.31 -19.30 30.99
N LEU A 95 4.07 -18.22 30.20
CA LEU A 95 5.10 -17.24 29.90
C LEU A 95 5.41 -16.34 31.11
N PRO A 96 6.72 -16.07 31.39
CA PRO A 96 7.11 -15.11 32.42
C PRO A 96 6.47 -13.73 32.19
N ALA A 97 6.18 -13.00 33.27
CA ALA A 97 5.59 -11.67 33.21
C ALA A 97 6.51 -10.64 32.53
N GLU A 98 7.83 -10.81 32.67
CA GLU A 98 8.85 -9.89 32.15
C GLU A 98 9.91 -10.62 31.32
N GLY A 99 10.62 -9.89 30.45
CA GLY A 99 11.77 -10.38 29.69
C GLY A 99 11.46 -11.21 28.44
N VAL A 100 10.18 -11.43 28.10
CA VAL A 100 9.73 -12.25 26.97
C VAL A 100 8.74 -11.51 26.06
N CYS A 101 8.95 -10.21 25.83
CA CYS A 101 8.02 -9.37 25.09
C CYS A 101 7.69 -9.93 23.70
N ALA A 102 8.70 -10.27 22.90
CA ALA A 102 8.51 -10.83 21.56
C ALA A 102 7.79 -12.20 21.60
N GLN A 103 8.13 -13.09 22.53
CA GLN A 103 7.46 -14.39 22.67
C GLN A 103 5.98 -14.22 23.03
N ARG A 104 5.69 -13.30 23.95
CA ARG A 104 4.32 -12.97 24.33
C ARG A 104 3.53 -12.40 23.16
N SER A 105 4.12 -11.46 22.42
CA SER A 105 3.49 -10.87 21.24
C SER A 105 3.21 -11.94 20.15
N THR A 106 4.18 -12.85 19.86
CA THR A 106 3.97 -13.96 18.92
C THR A 106 2.73 -14.79 19.32
N VAL A 107 2.61 -15.15 20.60
CA VAL A 107 1.48 -15.95 21.08
C VAL A 107 0.18 -15.16 21.04
N GLU A 108 0.19 -13.90 21.40
CA GLU A 108 -1.00 -13.03 21.41
C GLU A 108 -1.51 -12.75 19.99
N HIS A 109 -0.62 -12.53 19.02
CA HIS A 109 -0.99 -12.43 17.62
C HIS A 109 -1.63 -13.73 17.11
N ALA A 110 -1.02 -14.88 17.37
CA ALA A 110 -1.59 -16.16 16.96
C ALA A 110 -2.98 -16.40 17.59
N LEU A 111 -3.16 -16.13 18.88
CA LEU A 111 -4.46 -16.27 19.55
C LEU A 111 -5.53 -15.32 18.98
N ARG A 112 -5.15 -14.09 18.64
CA ARG A 112 -6.03 -13.15 17.94
C ARG A 112 -6.45 -13.68 16.57
N GLU A 113 -5.48 -14.16 15.76
CA GLU A 113 -5.78 -14.72 14.44
C GLU A 113 -6.70 -15.96 14.52
N PHE A 114 -6.49 -16.85 15.52
CA PHE A 114 -7.40 -17.96 15.77
C PHE A 114 -8.83 -17.47 16.05
N HIS A 115 -8.99 -16.46 16.89
CA HIS A 115 -10.29 -15.86 17.20
C HIS A 115 -10.93 -15.25 15.93
N LEU A 116 -10.19 -14.44 15.18
CA LEU A 116 -10.67 -13.82 13.93
C LEU A 116 -11.01 -14.84 12.85
N ALA A 117 -10.40 -16.03 12.87
CA ALA A 117 -10.75 -17.17 12.00
C ALA A 117 -11.99 -17.96 12.49
N GLY A 118 -12.57 -17.55 13.62
CA GLY A 118 -13.78 -18.19 14.17
C GLY A 118 -13.53 -19.53 14.87
N VAL A 119 -12.32 -19.78 15.39
CA VAL A 119 -12.00 -21.04 16.09
C VAL A 119 -12.86 -21.28 17.33
N ASP A 120 -13.30 -20.21 17.99
CA ASP A 120 -14.07 -20.25 19.23
C ASP A 120 -15.58 -20.45 19.00
N LEU A 121 -16.04 -20.43 17.75
CA LEU A 121 -17.45 -20.59 17.40
C LEU A 121 -17.94 -22.02 17.65
N GLU A 122 -19.23 -22.16 17.95
CA GLU A 122 -19.90 -23.44 17.92
C GLU A 122 -19.96 -24.00 16.49
N GLU A 123 -20.09 -25.30 16.32
CA GLU A 123 -19.95 -25.96 15.01
C GLU A 123 -20.94 -25.45 13.94
N SER A 124 -22.16 -25.08 14.35
CA SER A 124 -23.16 -24.47 13.44
C SER A 124 -22.69 -23.10 12.92
N ASP A 125 -22.13 -22.29 13.82
CA ASP A 125 -21.68 -20.93 13.51
C ASP A 125 -20.38 -20.94 12.73
N LYS A 126 -19.49 -21.90 12.99
CA LYS A 126 -18.31 -22.16 12.14
C LYS A 126 -18.70 -22.47 10.70
N ALA A 127 -19.71 -23.33 10.51
CA ALA A 127 -20.21 -23.66 9.18
C ALA A 127 -20.75 -22.39 8.48
N ARG A 128 -21.55 -21.59 9.18
CA ARG A 128 -22.09 -20.33 8.65
C ARG A 128 -20.96 -19.33 8.35
N PHE A 129 -19.99 -19.16 9.23
CA PHE A 129 -18.84 -18.26 9.04
C PHE A 129 -18.02 -18.66 7.79
N ARG A 130 -17.74 -19.96 7.59
CA ARG A 130 -17.08 -20.46 6.37
C ARG A 130 -17.87 -20.14 5.11
N ASP A 131 -19.19 -20.32 5.15
CA ASP A 131 -20.05 -19.99 4.02
C ASP A 131 -20.05 -18.50 3.71
N ILE A 132 -20.12 -17.64 4.74
CA ILE A 132 -20.00 -16.18 4.60
C ILE A 132 -18.68 -15.81 3.93
N MET A 133 -17.57 -16.33 4.42
CA MET A 133 -16.24 -15.99 3.86
C MET A 133 -16.11 -16.42 2.40
N ARG A 134 -16.63 -17.60 2.04
CA ARG A 134 -16.66 -18.08 0.65
C ARG A 134 -17.55 -17.20 -0.24
N GLU A 135 -18.75 -16.86 0.23
CA GLU A 135 -19.67 -15.98 -0.50
C GLU A 135 -19.10 -14.57 -0.65
N LEU A 136 -18.44 -14.06 0.39
CA LEU A 136 -17.81 -12.75 0.38
C LEU A 136 -16.71 -12.67 -0.71
N VAL A 137 -15.78 -13.63 -0.73
CA VAL A 137 -14.73 -13.71 -1.75
C VAL A 137 -15.31 -13.76 -3.16
N ALA A 138 -16.32 -14.60 -3.39
CA ALA A 138 -16.97 -14.72 -4.69
C ALA A 138 -17.69 -13.41 -5.11
N THR A 139 -18.35 -12.73 -4.16
CA THR A 139 -19.07 -11.48 -4.45
C THR A 139 -18.11 -10.33 -4.69
N GLN A 140 -17.00 -10.26 -3.96
CA GLN A 140 -15.92 -9.28 -4.18
C GLN A 140 -15.26 -9.47 -5.55
N ALA A 141 -15.01 -10.72 -5.97
CA ALA A 141 -14.49 -11.01 -7.31
C ALA A 141 -15.48 -10.56 -8.40
N ASN A 142 -16.78 -10.82 -8.22
CA ASN A 142 -17.82 -10.35 -9.15
C ASN A 142 -17.89 -8.82 -9.21
N PHE A 143 -17.75 -8.15 -8.07
CA PHE A 143 -17.69 -6.69 -8.02
C PHE A 143 -16.54 -6.14 -8.88
N GLU A 144 -15.34 -6.69 -8.71
CA GLU A 144 -14.16 -6.25 -9.46
C GLU A 144 -14.28 -6.56 -10.95
N HIS A 145 -14.76 -7.76 -11.32
CA HIS A 145 -15.01 -8.10 -12.72
C HIS A 145 -15.99 -7.11 -13.37
N ASN A 146 -17.08 -6.75 -12.68
CA ASN A 146 -18.03 -5.78 -13.22
C ASN A 146 -17.39 -4.39 -13.43
N VAL A 147 -16.50 -3.94 -12.53
CA VAL A 147 -15.78 -2.67 -12.70
C VAL A 147 -14.87 -2.72 -13.92
N GLN A 148 -14.14 -3.82 -14.09
CA GLN A 148 -13.23 -4.01 -15.21
C GLN A 148 -13.98 -4.15 -16.53
N ASP A 149 -14.98 -5.02 -16.59
CA ASP A 149 -15.76 -5.27 -17.80
C ASP A 149 -16.52 -4.00 -18.25
N ALA A 150 -17.04 -3.21 -17.30
CA ALA A 150 -17.69 -1.92 -17.61
C ALA A 150 -16.68 -0.91 -18.20
N ALA A 151 -15.45 -0.90 -17.71
CA ALA A 151 -14.40 -0.03 -18.25
C ALA A 151 -13.95 -0.50 -19.64
N ASP A 152 -13.74 -1.81 -19.82
CA ASP A 152 -13.28 -2.41 -21.09
C ASP A 152 -14.34 -2.30 -22.21
N ALA A 153 -15.62 -2.35 -21.84
CA ALA A 153 -16.74 -2.20 -22.78
C ALA A 153 -16.92 -0.77 -23.29
N TRP A 154 -16.37 0.22 -22.57
CA TRP A 154 -16.53 1.63 -22.96
C TRP A 154 -15.40 2.05 -23.92
N LEU A 155 -15.80 2.60 -25.06
CA LEU A 155 -14.90 3.07 -26.11
C LEU A 155 -15.40 4.39 -26.69
N LEU A 156 -14.50 5.34 -26.91
CA LEU A 156 -14.80 6.59 -27.59
C LEU A 156 -13.93 6.72 -28.85
N HIS A 157 -14.59 6.69 -30.02
CA HIS A 157 -13.93 6.88 -31.30
C HIS A 157 -13.88 8.37 -31.65
N ILE A 158 -12.72 8.84 -32.07
CA ILE A 158 -12.44 10.24 -32.45
C ILE A 158 -11.82 10.26 -33.83
N ASP A 159 -12.43 11.03 -34.74
CA ASP A 159 -11.97 11.17 -36.13
C ASP A 159 -11.12 12.43 -36.35
N GLN A 160 -11.22 13.41 -35.45
CA GLN A 160 -10.56 14.71 -35.63
C GLN A 160 -9.44 14.89 -34.59
N ALA A 161 -8.19 15.02 -35.06
CA ALA A 161 -7.05 15.26 -34.17
C ALA A 161 -7.20 16.51 -33.29
N ALA A 162 -7.95 17.51 -33.75
CA ALA A 162 -8.22 18.74 -32.99
C ALA A 162 -8.99 18.48 -31.69
N ASP A 163 -9.84 17.44 -31.63
CA ASP A 163 -10.58 17.08 -30.42
C ASP A 163 -9.69 16.47 -29.32
N LEU A 164 -8.49 16.01 -29.70
CA LEU A 164 -7.48 15.43 -28.84
C LEU A 164 -6.34 16.40 -28.47
N ALA A 165 -6.51 17.69 -28.80
CA ALA A 165 -5.51 18.72 -28.50
C ALA A 165 -5.13 18.70 -27.01
N GLY A 166 -3.82 18.79 -26.73
CA GLY A 166 -3.24 18.80 -25.40
C GLY A 166 -2.88 17.42 -24.83
N LEU A 167 -3.38 16.32 -25.42
CA LEU A 167 -3.01 14.98 -24.96
C LEU A 167 -1.52 14.69 -25.21
N PRO A 168 -0.84 13.96 -24.29
CA PRO A 168 0.54 13.53 -24.47
C PRO A 168 0.70 12.60 -25.69
N ASP A 169 1.87 12.66 -26.35
CA ASP A 169 2.17 11.87 -27.55
C ASP A 169 2.01 10.35 -27.32
N HIS A 170 2.43 9.83 -26.16
CA HIS A 170 2.28 8.41 -25.85
C HIS A 170 0.81 7.99 -25.74
N THR A 171 -0.08 8.85 -25.25
CA THR A 171 -1.52 8.61 -25.19
C THR A 171 -2.11 8.61 -26.61
N MET A 172 -1.68 9.53 -27.46
CA MET A 172 -2.09 9.61 -28.86
C MET A 172 -1.67 8.36 -29.64
N LEU A 173 -0.44 7.91 -29.47
CA LEU A 173 0.07 6.69 -30.10
C LEU A 173 -0.72 5.44 -29.66
N ARG A 174 -1.03 5.33 -28.37
CA ARG A 174 -1.84 4.22 -27.85
C ARG A 174 -3.25 4.26 -28.41
N ALA A 175 -3.91 5.42 -28.44
CA ALA A 175 -5.26 5.57 -28.99
C ALA A 175 -5.33 5.24 -30.50
N ALA A 176 -4.29 5.60 -31.27
CA ALA A 176 -4.17 5.23 -32.69
C ALA A 176 -4.00 3.71 -32.87
N SER A 177 -3.13 3.07 -32.06
CA SER A 177 -2.98 1.62 -32.05
C SER A 177 -4.28 0.88 -31.71
N GLU A 178 -5.06 1.42 -30.76
CA GLU A 178 -6.36 0.85 -30.40
C GLU A 178 -7.40 0.99 -31.53
N ALA A 179 -7.36 2.08 -32.31
CA ALA A 179 -8.19 2.23 -33.51
C ALA A 179 -7.78 1.20 -34.59
N GLU A 180 -6.48 1.07 -34.86
CA GLU A 180 -5.95 0.11 -35.85
C GLU A 180 -6.34 -1.34 -35.51
N LYS A 181 -6.17 -1.77 -34.26
CA LYS A 181 -6.60 -3.10 -33.79
C LYS A 181 -8.07 -3.40 -34.07
N ARG A 182 -8.91 -2.36 -34.11
CA ARG A 182 -10.36 -2.45 -34.37
C ARG A 182 -10.74 -2.16 -35.83
N GLY A 183 -9.75 -1.98 -36.71
CA GLY A 183 -9.99 -1.66 -38.12
C GLY A 183 -10.66 -0.31 -38.34
N ARG A 184 -10.38 0.69 -37.50
CA ARG A 184 -10.91 2.04 -37.57
C ARG A 184 -9.81 3.04 -37.91
N ASP A 185 -10.13 4.07 -38.67
CA ASP A 185 -9.29 5.24 -38.84
C ASP A 185 -9.40 6.17 -37.61
N GLY A 186 -8.43 7.05 -37.40
CA GLY A 186 -8.43 7.99 -36.28
C GLY A 186 -7.92 7.39 -34.97
N TRP A 187 -8.63 7.64 -33.87
CA TRP A 187 -8.22 7.26 -32.53
C TRP A 187 -9.37 6.63 -31.75
N VAL A 188 -9.07 5.61 -30.96
CA VAL A 188 -10.01 5.04 -29.98
C VAL A 188 -9.43 5.22 -28.58
N LEU A 189 -10.15 5.98 -27.77
CA LEU A 189 -9.86 6.14 -26.34
C LEU A 189 -10.63 5.09 -25.53
N THR A 190 -9.94 4.49 -24.57
CA THR A 190 -10.43 3.47 -23.64
C THR A 190 -10.61 4.05 -22.24
N LEU A 191 -11.42 3.44 -21.37
CA LEU A 191 -11.70 3.93 -20.01
C LEU A 191 -10.73 3.31 -18.96
N ASP A 192 -9.50 3.04 -19.34
CA ASP A 192 -8.44 2.68 -18.39
C ASP A 192 -7.93 3.93 -17.63
N TYR A 193 -7.38 3.71 -16.42
CA TYR A 193 -6.93 4.83 -15.57
C TYR A 193 -5.88 5.73 -16.25
N PRO A 194 -4.82 5.21 -16.93
CA PRO A 194 -3.86 6.07 -17.61
C PRO A 194 -4.47 6.95 -18.72
N THR A 195 -5.47 6.44 -19.47
CA THR A 195 -6.18 7.24 -20.47
C THR A 195 -7.08 8.28 -19.80
N TYR A 196 -7.83 7.88 -18.76
CA TYR A 196 -8.67 8.78 -17.98
C TYR A 196 -7.85 9.93 -17.39
N ASP A 197 -6.76 9.64 -16.73
CA ASP A 197 -5.87 10.62 -16.11
C ASP A 197 -5.28 11.59 -17.15
N ALA A 198 -4.79 11.07 -18.28
CA ALA A 198 -4.26 11.89 -19.36
C ALA A 198 -5.33 12.84 -19.96
N VAL A 199 -6.56 12.35 -20.14
CA VAL A 199 -7.66 13.19 -20.64
C VAL A 199 -8.05 14.25 -19.62
N MET A 200 -8.22 13.89 -18.35
CA MET A 200 -8.64 14.81 -17.29
C MET A 200 -7.59 15.89 -17.01
N THR A 201 -6.31 15.56 -17.16
CA THR A 201 -5.19 16.47 -16.85
C THR A 201 -4.81 17.34 -18.05
N HIS A 202 -4.85 16.81 -19.28
CA HIS A 202 -4.21 17.45 -20.42
C HIS A 202 -5.14 17.83 -21.57
N ALA A 203 -6.30 17.14 -21.76
CA ALA A 203 -7.16 17.43 -22.89
C ALA A 203 -7.72 18.87 -22.86
N GLU A 204 -7.52 19.64 -23.91
CA GLU A 204 -8.04 21.01 -24.02
C GLU A 204 -9.55 21.02 -24.25
N ASN A 205 -10.09 19.99 -24.92
CA ASN A 205 -11.52 19.86 -25.20
C ASN A 205 -12.30 19.54 -23.91
N ARG A 206 -13.04 20.54 -23.41
CA ARG A 206 -13.84 20.42 -22.18
C ARG A 206 -14.92 19.35 -22.26
N SER A 207 -15.57 19.22 -23.43
CA SER A 207 -16.62 18.21 -23.62
C SER A 207 -16.04 16.78 -23.59
N LEU A 208 -14.79 16.60 -24.03
CA LEU A 208 -14.09 15.32 -23.92
C LEU A 208 -13.87 14.98 -22.44
N ARG A 209 -13.40 15.92 -21.61
CA ARG A 209 -13.23 15.70 -20.17
C ARG A 209 -14.56 15.38 -19.47
N GLU A 210 -15.63 16.12 -19.78
CA GLU A 210 -16.97 15.86 -19.22
C GLU A 210 -17.48 14.46 -19.57
N ASN A 211 -17.30 14.02 -20.83
CA ASN A 211 -17.69 12.69 -21.28
C ASN A 211 -16.90 11.59 -20.55
N PHE A 212 -15.57 11.75 -20.41
CA PHE A 212 -14.74 10.83 -19.65
C PHE A 212 -15.10 10.80 -18.16
N TYR A 213 -15.32 11.96 -17.55
CA TYR A 213 -15.76 12.04 -16.17
C TYR A 213 -17.10 11.33 -15.95
N HIS A 214 -18.06 11.56 -16.85
CA HIS A 214 -19.35 10.88 -16.77
C HIS A 214 -19.20 9.35 -16.84
N ALA A 215 -18.49 8.86 -17.86
CA ALA A 215 -18.25 7.43 -18.03
C ALA A 215 -17.55 6.80 -16.81
N TRP A 216 -16.51 7.49 -16.29
CA TRP A 216 -15.77 7.05 -15.12
C TRP A 216 -16.61 7.04 -13.85
N ALA A 217 -17.42 8.08 -13.64
CA ALA A 217 -18.23 8.25 -12.44
C ALA A 217 -19.47 7.35 -12.38
N THR A 218 -19.89 6.80 -13.53
CA THR A 218 -21.09 5.95 -13.65
C THR A 218 -20.77 4.48 -13.94
N ARG A 219 -19.49 4.13 -14.16
CA ARG A 219 -19.13 2.74 -14.50
C ARG A 219 -19.57 1.76 -13.42
N ALA A 220 -19.98 0.59 -13.86
CA ALA A 220 -20.46 -0.51 -13.02
C ALA A 220 -21.62 -0.13 -12.07
N SER A 221 -22.54 0.72 -12.52
CA SER A 221 -23.65 1.21 -11.69
C SER A 221 -25.00 1.24 -12.42
N ASP A 222 -26.07 1.59 -11.67
CA ASP A 222 -27.42 1.87 -12.18
C ASP A 222 -27.47 3.02 -13.21
N GLN A 223 -26.43 3.87 -13.26
CA GLN A 223 -26.26 4.96 -14.23
C GLN A 223 -25.27 4.59 -15.35
N GLY A 224 -24.72 3.39 -15.33
CA GLY A 224 -23.76 2.90 -16.32
C GLY A 224 -24.39 2.60 -17.66
N ALA A 225 -23.58 2.49 -18.70
CA ALA A 225 -24.04 2.22 -20.07
C ALA A 225 -24.65 0.82 -20.24
N ASP A 226 -24.22 -0.14 -19.43
CA ASP A 226 -24.69 -1.53 -19.48
C ASP A 226 -25.10 -2.02 -18.08
N PRO A 227 -26.41 -2.29 -17.87
CA PRO A 227 -26.93 -2.73 -16.57
C PRO A 227 -26.41 -4.12 -16.11
N ARG A 228 -25.80 -4.90 -17.00
CA ARG A 228 -25.22 -6.19 -16.62
C ARG A 228 -24.07 -6.06 -15.63
N TYR A 229 -23.41 -4.91 -15.62
CA TYR A 229 -22.27 -4.64 -14.75
C TYR A 229 -22.64 -3.87 -13.48
N ASP A 230 -23.93 -3.65 -13.20
CA ASP A 230 -24.37 -2.90 -12.01
C ASP A 230 -24.01 -3.63 -10.70
N ASN A 231 -23.19 -2.97 -9.89
CA ASN A 231 -22.69 -3.47 -8.61
C ASN A 231 -23.63 -3.21 -7.42
N SER A 232 -24.82 -2.64 -7.62
CA SER A 232 -25.74 -2.33 -6.52
C SER A 232 -26.06 -3.55 -5.63
N ASP A 233 -26.28 -4.71 -6.24
CA ASP A 233 -26.57 -5.95 -5.51
C ASP A 233 -25.32 -6.52 -4.83
N ASN A 234 -24.16 -6.45 -5.51
CA ASN A 234 -22.88 -6.86 -4.92
C ASN A 234 -22.54 -6.03 -3.67
N ILE A 235 -22.72 -4.72 -3.72
CA ILE A 235 -22.50 -3.81 -2.57
C ILE A 235 -23.37 -4.22 -1.39
N ARG A 236 -24.68 -4.37 -1.60
CA ARG A 236 -25.63 -4.79 -0.55
C ARG A 236 -25.22 -6.12 0.08
N LYS A 237 -24.88 -7.10 -0.76
CA LYS A 237 -24.48 -8.44 -0.32
C LYS A 237 -23.16 -8.41 0.46
N ILE A 238 -22.15 -7.69 -0.02
CA ILE A 238 -20.85 -7.56 0.66
C ILE A 238 -21.03 -6.96 2.05
N LEU A 239 -21.78 -5.86 2.17
CA LEU A 239 -22.01 -5.20 3.46
C LEU A 239 -22.75 -6.12 4.44
N ALA A 240 -23.79 -6.82 3.98
CA ALA A 240 -24.53 -7.75 4.80
C ALA A 240 -23.66 -8.91 5.30
N LEU A 241 -22.85 -9.51 4.42
CA LEU A 241 -21.95 -10.60 4.78
C LEU A 241 -20.85 -10.15 5.76
N ARG A 242 -20.27 -8.98 5.56
CA ARG A 242 -19.28 -8.39 6.48
C ARG A 242 -19.86 -8.15 7.86
N HIS A 243 -21.05 -7.58 7.91
CA HIS A 243 -21.74 -7.32 9.18
C HIS A 243 -22.07 -8.63 9.91
N GLU A 244 -22.63 -9.61 9.22
CA GLU A 244 -22.94 -10.93 9.78
C GLU A 244 -21.66 -11.63 10.29
N ALA A 245 -20.56 -11.58 9.53
CA ALA A 245 -19.28 -12.15 9.97
C ALA A 245 -18.78 -11.51 11.25
N ALA A 246 -18.83 -10.17 11.35
CA ALA A 246 -18.41 -9.46 12.55
C ALA A 246 -19.24 -9.82 13.79
N LEU A 247 -20.56 -9.89 13.63
CA LEU A 247 -21.46 -10.29 14.72
C LEU A 247 -21.22 -11.72 15.21
N LEU A 248 -20.98 -12.65 14.29
CA LEU A 248 -20.72 -14.07 14.63
C LEU A 248 -19.50 -14.22 15.54
N ILE A 249 -18.43 -13.46 15.30
CA ILE A 249 -17.20 -13.51 16.09
C ILE A 249 -17.17 -12.50 17.24
N GLY A 250 -18.33 -11.88 17.56
CA GLY A 250 -18.53 -11.10 18.78
C GLY A 250 -18.24 -9.61 18.70
N TYR A 251 -18.02 -9.04 17.50
CA TYR A 251 -17.89 -7.59 17.28
C TYR A 251 -19.27 -6.95 17.02
N GLY A 252 -19.44 -5.70 17.40
CA GLY A 252 -20.70 -4.97 17.20
C GLY A 252 -20.97 -4.59 15.74
N ASN A 253 -19.92 -4.42 14.95
CA ASN A 253 -19.96 -4.10 13.51
C ASN A 253 -18.63 -4.45 12.83
N TYR A 254 -18.60 -4.31 11.49
CA TYR A 254 -17.40 -4.66 10.71
C TYR A 254 -16.23 -3.69 10.94
N ALA A 255 -16.47 -2.43 11.31
CA ALA A 255 -15.39 -1.50 11.62
C ALA A 255 -14.63 -1.93 12.90
N GLU A 256 -15.32 -2.38 13.95
CA GLU A 256 -14.68 -2.96 15.13
C GLU A 256 -13.87 -4.23 14.81
N TYR A 257 -14.45 -5.12 13.98
CA TYR A 257 -13.74 -6.31 13.50
C TYR A 257 -12.46 -5.93 12.75
N SER A 258 -12.55 -4.95 11.86
CA SER A 258 -11.41 -4.45 11.08
C SER A 258 -10.32 -3.83 11.97
N LEU A 259 -10.69 -3.15 13.05
CA LEU A 259 -9.74 -2.55 14.00
C LEU A 259 -8.98 -3.57 14.84
N ALA A 260 -9.43 -4.80 14.96
CA ALA A 260 -8.78 -5.82 15.79
C ALA A 260 -7.30 -6.07 15.42
N THR A 261 -6.88 -5.77 14.19
CA THR A 261 -5.51 -5.92 13.69
C THR A 261 -4.82 -4.59 13.39
N LYS A 262 -5.39 -3.47 13.86
CA LYS A 262 -4.91 -2.12 13.55
C LYS A 262 -4.37 -1.41 14.81
N MET A 263 -3.64 -0.32 14.59
CA MET A 263 -3.09 0.55 15.63
C MET A 263 -4.16 1.45 16.24
N ALA A 264 -5.11 1.92 15.43
CA ALA A 264 -6.26 2.68 15.91
C ALA A 264 -7.14 1.80 16.79
N SER A 265 -7.53 2.31 17.97
CA SER A 265 -8.13 1.53 19.04
C SER A 265 -9.66 1.57 19.09
N SER A 266 -10.29 2.51 18.38
CA SER A 266 -11.74 2.68 18.41
C SER A 266 -12.29 3.41 17.19
N ILE A 267 -13.60 3.23 16.95
CA ILE A 267 -14.34 3.94 15.91
C ILE A 267 -14.23 5.46 16.09
N ASP A 268 -14.41 5.94 17.32
CA ASP A 268 -14.34 7.37 17.63
C ASP A 268 -12.97 7.97 17.36
N GLU A 269 -11.89 7.20 17.59
CA GLU A 269 -10.53 7.64 17.30
C GLU A 269 -10.31 7.84 15.79
N VAL A 270 -10.76 6.90 14.96
CA VAL A 270 -10.62 7.01 13.48
C VAL A 270 -11.47 8.15 12.93
N ILE A 271 -12.75 8.21 13.30
CA ILE A 271 -13.64 9.27 12.81
C ILE A 271 -13.17 10.64 13.31
N GLY A 272 -12.76 10.74 14.57
CA GLY A 272 -12.20 11.95 15.17
C GLY A 272 -10.93 12.42 14.45
N PHE A 273 -10.03 11.50 14.13
CA PHE A 273 -8.81 11.76 13.36
C PHE A 273 -9.12 12.32 11.96
N VAL A 274 -9.99 11.64 11.19
CA VAL A 274 -10.33 12.08 9.83
C VAL A 274 -11.01 13.45 9.85
N ARG A 275 -11.93 13.70 10.80
CA ARG A 275 -12.61 14.98 10.97
C ARG A 275 -11.65 16.11 11.35
N GLN A 276 -10.75 15.85 12.30
CA GLN A 276 -9.76 16.84 12.72
C GLN A 276 -8.84 17.24 11.55
N LEU A 277 -8.40 16.26 10.75
CA LEU A 277 -7.56 16.53 9.61
C LEU A 277 -8.33 17.31 8.52
N ALA A 278 -9.61 17.00 8.29
CA ALA A 278 -10.47 17.71 7.36
C ALA A 278 -10.72 19.17 7.80
N GLU A 279 -11.06 19.40 9.07
CA GLU A 279 -11.23 20.73 9.63
C GLU A 279 -10.00 21.61 9.43
N ARG A 280 -8.81 21.06 9.77
CA ARG A 280 -7.53 21.78 9.64
C ARG A 280 -7.09 22.01 8.19
N SER A 281 -7.55 21.19 7.25
CA SER A 281 -7.19 21.30 5.82
C SER A 281 -8.15 22.18 5.00
N ARG A 282 -9.37 22.36 5.47
CA ARG A 282 -10.46 23.01 4.73
C ARG A 282 -10.11 24.39 4.21
N ASP A 283 -9.68 25.30 5.09
CA ASP A 283 -9.36 26.68 4.70
C ASP A 283 -8.25 26.75 3.66
N GLY A 284 -7.26 25.83 3.75
CA GLY A 284 -6.20 25.68 2.76
C GLY A 284 -6.76 25.26 1.40
N ALA A 285 -7.60 24.25 1.39
CA ALA A 285 -8.20 23.69 0.19
C ALA A 285 -9.17 24.67 -0.49
N GLU A 286 -9.94 25.44 0.29
CA GLU A 286 -10.82 26.49 -0.23
C GLU A 286 -10.04 27.64 -0.87
N ARG A 287 -8.90 28.05 -0.27
CA ARG A 287 -7.99 29.04 -0.87
C ARG A 287 -7.40 28.53 -2.17
N GLU A 288 -6.87 27.32 -2.21
CA GLU A 288 -6.33 26.71 -3.43
C GLU A 288 -7.39 26.67 -4.54
N LEU A 289 -8.59 26.22 -4.22
CA LEU A 289 -9.69 26.15 -5.18
C LEU A 289 -10.10 27.53 -5.69
N ALA A 290 -10.09 28.55 -4.81
CA ALA A 290 -10.38 29.93 -5.19
C ALA A 290 -9.30 30.49 -6.15
N GLU A 291 -8.01 30.27 -5.86
CA GLU A 291 -6.90 30.67 -6.75
C GLU A 291 -7.02 30.02 -8.15
N ILE A 292 -7.36 28.72 -8.18
CA ILE A 292 -7.54 27.99 -9.45
C ILE A 292 -8.75 28.54 -10.22
N ARG A 293 -9.87 28.87 -9.54
CA ARG A 293 -11.06 29.49 -10.15
C ARG A 293 -10.78 30.88 -10.71
N GLU A 294 -10.03 31.70 -9.97
CA GLU A 294 -9.60 33.03 -10.43
C GLU A 294 -8.70 32.89 -11.67
N PHE A 295 -7.71 32.02 -11.64
CA PHE A 295 -6.84 31.74 -12.79
C PHE A 295 -7.63 31.25 -14.02
N ALA A 296 -8.60 30.36 -13.81
CA ALA A 296 -9.43 29.82 -14.87
C ALA A 296 -10.40 30.86 -15.49
N GLY A 297 -10.76 31.91 -14.73
CA GLY A 297 -11.73 32.92 -15.14
C GLY A 297 -13.15 32.40 -15.36
N MET A 298 -13.48 31.22 -14.81
CA MET A 298 -14.78 30.56 -14.99
C MET A 298 -15.11 29.64 -13.80
N ALA A 299 -16.38 29.23 -13.71
CA ALA A 299 -16.78 28.17 -12.78
C ALA A 299 -16.11 26.86 -13.15
N ILE A 300 -15.55 26.17 -12.13
CA ILE A 300 -14.86 24.88 -12.27
C ILE A 300 -15.83 23.79 -11.84
N GLU A 301 -16.08 22.86 -12.76
CA GLU A 301 -16.78 21.61 -12.51
C GLU A 301 -15.78 20.50 -12.16
N PRO A 302 -16.22 19.36 -11.62
CA PRO A 302 -15.32 18.25 -11.26
C PRO A 302 -14.40 17.79 -12.41
N TRP A 303 -14.88 17.82 -13.66
CA TRP A 303 -14.09 17.47 -14.85
C TRP A 303 -13.11 18.56 -15.32
N ASP A 304 -13.15 19.74 -14.71
CA ASP A 304 -12.22 20.83 -15.02
C ASP A 304 -11.03 20.90 -14.05
N LEU A 305 -11.18 20.33 -12.85
CA LEU A 305 -10.26 20.57 -11.73
C LEU A 305 -8.82 20.15 -12.05
N ALA A 306 -8.61 18.90 -12.48
CA ALA A 306 -7.28 18.39 -12.78
C ALA A 306 -6.60 19.19 -13.90
N PHE A 307 -7.33 19.47 -14.99
CA PHE A 307 -6.83 20.27 -16.11
C PHE A 307 -6.43 21.69 -15.68
N ARG A 308 -7.30 22.37 -14.89
CA ARG A 308 -7.03 23.74 -14.44
C ARG A 308 -5.89 23.80 -13.45
N LEU A 309 -5.79 22.83 -12.56
CA LEU A 309 -4.67 22.69 -11.61
C LEU A 309 -3.34 22.54 -12.35
N GLU A 310 -3.29 21.67 -13.38
CA GLU A 310 -2.07 21.46 -14.18
C GLU A 310 -1.68 22.74 -14.93
N LYS A 311 -2.63 23.42 -15.59
CA LYS A 311 -2.36 24.70 -16.26
C LYS A 311 -1.92 25.80 -15.28
N PHE A 312 -2.47 25.83 -14.09
CA PHE A 312 -2.06 26.76 -13.03
C PHE A 312 -0.62 26.48 -12.56
N LYS A 313 -0.26 25.22 -12.32
CA LYS A 313 1.11 24.81 -11.96
C LYS A 313 2.11 25.21 -13.03
N GLN A 314 1.81 24.92 -14.30
CA GLN A 314 2.67 25.28 -15.42
C GLN A 314 2.88 26.80 -15.53
N ALA A 315 1.82 27.60 -15.40
CA ALA A 315 1.90 29.05 -15.48
C ALA A 315 2.65 29.68 -14.31
N LYS A 316 2.48 29.13 -13.10
CA LYS A 316 3.03 29.72 -11.87
C LYS A 316 4.51 29.37 -11.62
N TYR A 317 4.93 28.15 -11.93
CA TYR A 317 6.24 27.64 -11.51
C TYR A 317 7.22 27.38 -12.66
N SER A 318 6.74 27.20 -13.89
CA SER A 318 7.60 26.94 -15.07
C SER A 318 8.60 25.80 -14.83
N VAL A 319 8.16 24.72 -14.19
CA VAL A 319 8.98 23.51 -13.94
C VAL A 319 8.48 22.40 -14.84
N SER A 320 9.42 21.70 -15.48
CA SER A 320 9.17 20.52 -16.29
C SER A 320 9.71 19.27 -15.58
N ASN A 321 8.89 18.23 -15.44
CA ASN A 321 9.34 16.93 -14.97
C ASN A 321 10.46 16.37 -15.87
N GLU A 322 10.46 16.71 -17.16
CA GLU A 322 11.47 16.28 -18.11
C GLU A 322 12.83 16.96 -17.88
N GLU A 323 12.84 18.22 -17.39
CA GLU A 323 14.07 18.90 -16.96
C GLU A 323 14.65 18.27 -15.69
N LEU A 324 13.78 17.93 -14.72
CA LEU A 324 14.20 17.30 -13.46
C LEU A 324 14.77 15.90 -13.64
N ARG A 325 14.15 15.06 -14.46
CA ARG A 325 14.59 13.67 -14.64
C ARG A 325 16.00 13.55 -15.17
N GLN A 326 16.53 14.59 -15.87
CA GLN A 326 17.93 14.60 -16.36
C GLN A 326 18.94 14.55 -15.21
N TYR A 327 18.54 14.85 -13.98
CA TYR A 327 19.37 14.83 -12.79
C TYR A 327 19.29 13.53 -11.99
N PHE A 328 18.41 12.58 -12.36
CA PHE A 328 18.18 11.36 -11.60
C PHE A 328 18.48 10.07 -12.39
N PRO A 329 19.75 9.86 -12.82
CA PRO A 329 20.17 8.55 -13.30
C PRO A 329 19.99 7.52 -12.20
N VAL A 330 19.40 6.34 -12.52
CA VAL A 330 19.03 5.32 -11.51
C VAL A 330 20.23 4.87 -10.67
N SER A 331 21.40 4.73 -11.28
CA SER A 331 22.63 4.36 -10.56
C SER A 331 23.00 5.36 -9.48
N LYS A 332 22.87 6.67 -9.79
CA LYS A 332 23.19 7.76 -8.86
C LYS A 332 22.17 7.87 -7.74
N VAL A 333 20.89 7.65 -8.04
CA VAL A 333 19.84 7.64 -7.01
C VAL A 333 20.08 6.50 -6.01
N ILE A 334 20.40 5.29 -6.48
CA ILE A 334 20.72 4.14 -5.61
C ILE A 334 21.96 4.44 -4.74
N GLU A 335 23.03 5.00 -5.33
CA GLU A 335 24.24 5.39 -4.60
C GLU A 335 23.91 6.36 -3.47
N GLY A 336 23.13 7.41 -3.77
CA GLY A 336 22.71 8.42 -2.80
C GLY A 336 21.81 7.85 -1.71
N LEU A 337 20.91 6.93 -2.05
CA LEU A 337 20.03 6.24 -1.11
C LEU A 337 20.83 5.35 -0.14
N PHE A 338 21.85 4.65 -0.63
CA PHE A 338 22.74 3.85 0.22
C PHE A 338 23.62 4.72 1.11
N ASP A 339 24.12 5.87 0.61
CA ASP A 339 24.84 6.87 1.42
C ASP A 339 23.95 7.43 2.55
N LEU A 340 22.68 7.75 2.23
CA LEU A 340 21.69 8.19 3.21
C LEU A 340 21.50 7.14 4.32
N ALA A 341 21.20 5.89 3.97
CA ALA A 341 21.01 4.82 4.94
C ALA A 341 22.27 4.56 5.77
N GLY A 342 23.45 4.67 5.14
CA GLY A 342 24.73 4.58 5.81
C GLY A 342 24.92 5.66 6.88
N LYS A 343 24.55 6.91 6.57
CA LYS A 343 24.63 8.04 7.52
C LYS A 343 23.64 7.90 8.67
N LEU A 344 22.41 7.53 8.36
CA LEU A 344 21.33 7.40 9.34
C LEU A 344 21.53 6.19 10.26
N TYR A 345 21.76 5.03 9.66
CA TYR A 345 21.67 3.75 10.38
C TYR A 345 23.01 3.05 10.58
N GLY A 346 24.11 3.59 10.03
CA GLY A 346 25.44 3.00 10.17
C GLY A 346 25.58 1.68 9.41
N VAL A 347 24.92 1.56 8.27
CA VAL A 347 24.94 0.36 7.42
C VAL A 347 25.72 0.60 6.13
N THR A 348 26.19 -0.46 5.50
CA THR A 348 26.83 -0.45 4.18
C THR A 348 26.22 -1.50 3.28
N PHE A 349 26.28 -1.28 1.98
CA PHE A 349 25.70 -2.18 0.97
C PHE A 349 26.80 -2.66 0.03
N GLU A 350 26.78 -3.95 -0.29
CA GLU A 350 27.73 -4.55 -1.23
C GLU A 350 26.97 -5.35 -2.29
N ARG A 351 27.18 -5.02 -3.57
CA ARG A 351 26.61 -5.79 -4.67
C ARG A 351 27.34 -7.12 -4.80
N LYS A 352 26.59 -8.22 -4.92
CA LYS A 352 27.10 -9.57 -5.20
C LYS A 352 26.69 -9.98 -6.61
N ASN A 353 27.66 -10.46 -7.39
CA ASN A 353 27.44 -10.85 -8.78
C ASN A 353 27.37 -12.38 -8.96
N ASP A 354 27.63 -13.14 -7.91
CA ASP A 354 27.64 -14.62 -7.88
C ASP A 354 26.31 -15.22 -7.40
N VAL A 355 25.29 -14.38 -7.19
CA VAL A 355 23.95 -14.80 -6.77
C VAL A 355 23.08 -14.95 -8.02
N ALA A 356 22.31 -16.05 -8.10
CA ALA A 356 21.39 -16.29 -9.19
C ALA A 356 20.24 -15.24 -9.19
N THR A 357 19.93 -14.73 -10.38
CA THR A 357 18.84 -13.78 -10.62
C THR A 357 17.94 -14.31 -11.73
N TRP A 358 16.69 -13.84 -11.80
CA TRP A 358 15.69 -14.26 -12.80
C TRP A 358 15.68 -13.41 -14.07
N HIS A 359 16.34 -12.25 -14.03
CA HIS A 359 16.45 -11.33 -15.17
C HIS A 359 17.82 -10.64 -15.18
N GLU A 360 18.33 -10.26 -16.36
CA GLU A 360 19.64 -9.63 -16.50
C GLU A 360 19.77 -8.26 -15.81
N ASP A 361 18.64 -7.55 -15.61
CA ASP A 361 18.60 -6.27 -14.91
C ASP A 361 18.43 -6.41 -13.38
N THR A 362 18.12 -7.61 -12.91
CA THR A 362 18.00 -7.84 -11.45
C THR A 362 19.39 -7.82 -10.81
N ARG A 363 19.48 -7.18 -9.66
CA ARG A 363 20.73 -7.10 -8.87
C ARG A 363 20.47 -7.62 -7.47
N TYR A 364 21.52 -8.16 -6.84
CA TYR A 364 21.48 -8.60 -5.44
C TYR A 364 22.49 -7.82 -4.61
N PHE A 365 22.07 -7.34 -3.44
CA PHE A 365 22.88 -6.60 -2.48
C PHE A 365 22.85 -7.29 -1.12
N GLU A 366 23.99 -7.26 -0.43
CA GLU A 366 24.06 -7.59 0.99
C GLU A 366 24.21 -6.32 1.82
N ILE A 367 23.58 -6.30 3.00
CA ILE A 367 23.66 -5.21 3.96
C ILE A 367 24.51 -5.64 5.16
N TYR A 368 25.38 -4.73 5.61
CA TYR A 368 26.30 -4.96 6.73
C TYR A 368 26.17 -3.81 7.74
N ASP A 369 26.41 -4.13 9.02
CA ASP A 369 26.53 -3.13 10.08
C ASP A 369 27.92 -2.47 10.10
N SER A 370 28.09 -1.50 11.00
CA SER A 370 29.36 -0.78 11.17
C SER A 370 30.54 -1.66 11.66
N ALA A 371 30.27 -2.85 12.15
CA ALA A 371 31.27 -3.84 12.53
C ALA A 371 31.61 -4.81 11.38
N GLY A 372 30.97 -4.65 10.21
CA GLY A 372 31.12 -5.54 9.06
C GLY A 372 30.37 -6.86 9.20
N GLN A 373 29.45 -6.97 10.15
CA GLN A 373 28.58 -8.14 10.27
C GLN A 373 27.43 -8.04 9.29
N ARG A 374 27.20 -9.10 8.49
CA ARG A 374 26.05 -9.17 7.59
C ARG A 374 24.74 -9.19 8.37
N LEU A 375 23.81 -8.30 7.99
CA LEU A 375 22.47 -8.19 8.56
C LEU A 375 21.43 -8.92 7.71
N GLY A 376 21.59 -8.95 6.37
CA GLY A 376 20.66 -9.54 5.43
C GLY A 376 21.07 -9.31 3.99
N GLY A 377 20.11 -9.44 3.06
CA GLY A 377 20.32 -9.13 1.66
C GLY A 377 19.00 -8.88 0.92
N PHE A 378 19.07 -8.36 -0.30
CA PHE A 378 17.87 -8.11 -1.09
C PHE A 378 18.15 -8.08 -2.57
N TYR A 379 17.14 -8.45 -3.33
CA TYR A 379 17.10 -8.29 -4.77
C TYR A 379 16.46 -6.95 -5.13
N THR A 380 16.95 -6.32 -6.20
CA THR A 380 16.29 -5.19 -6.86
C THR A 380 15.89 -5.58 -8.26
N ASP A 381 14.62 -5.36 -8.61
CA ASP A 381 14.05 -5.55 -9.93
C ASP A 381 13.28 -4.29 -10.30
N LEU A 382 13.97 -3.30 -10.88
CA LEU A 382 13.51 -1.92 -10.93
C LEU A 382 12.76 -1.54 -12.21
N PHE A 383 12.88 -2.31 -13.30
CA PHE A 383 12.42 -1.86 -14.60
C PHE A 383 11.17 -2.61 -15.07
N ALA A 384 10.30 -1.87 -15.76
CA ALA A 384 9.13 -2.42 -16.42
C ALA A 384 9.54 -3.30 -17.61
N ARG A 385 8.82 -4.40 -17.80
CA ARG A 385 8.97 -5.30 -18.95
C ARG A 385 7.70 -6.10 -19.19
N GLY A 386 7.57 -6.70 -20.36
CA GLY A 386 6.48 -7.63 -20.66
C GLY A 386 6.46 -8.80 -19.66
N GLY A 387 5.29 -9.16 -19.14
CA GLY A 387 5.12 -10.26 -18.20
C GLY A 387 5.49 -9.93 -16.74
N LYS A 388 5.70 -8.67 -16.39
CA LYS A 388 5.89 -8.22 -15.03
C LYS A 388 4.68 -7.45 -14.54
N ARG A 389 4.18 -7.78 -13.34
CA ARG A 389 3.06 -7.07 -12.70
C ARG A 389 3.39 -5.58 -12.53
N ASN A 390 2.41 -4.71 -12.79
CA ASN A 390 2.53 -3.28 -12.60
C ASN A 390 2.59 -2.89 -11.10
N GLY A 391 3.09 -1.67 -10.84
CA GLY A 391 3.23 -1.11 -9.49
C GLY A 391 4.63 -1.30 -8.92
N ALA A 392 4.81 -0.92 -7.66
CA ALA A 392 6.01 -1.17 -6.89
C ALA A 392 5.63 -1.91 -5.61
N TRP A 393 6.53 -2.72 -5.09
CA TRP A 393 6.31 -3.46 -3.84
C TRP A 393 7.60 -4.02 -3.27
N VAL A 394 7.59 -4.23 -1.96
CA VAL A 394 8.55 -5.08 -1.27
C VAL A 394 7.85 -6.38 -0.84
N ASP A 395 8.55 -7.50 -1.00
CA ASP A 395 8.08 -8.80 -0.53
C ASP A 395 9.20 -9.56 0.18
N GLU A 396 8.84 -10.45 1.11
CA GLU A 396 9.85 -11.27 1.79
C GLU A 396 10.26 -12.46 0.91
N CYS A 397 11.56 -12.69 0.80
CA CYS A 397 12.14 -13.93 0.29
C CYS A 397 12.40 -14.91 1.43
N ILE A 398 13.04 -14.43 2.46
CA ILE A 398 13.38 -15.18 3.69
C ILE A 398 13.22 -14.20 4.85
N ASN A 399 12.52 -14.59 5.91
CA ASN A 399 12.45 -13.77 7.11
C ASN A 399 13.53 -14.15 8.14
N ARG A 400 13.78 -13.22 9.07
CA ARG A 400 14.70 -13.48 10.19
C ARG A 400 14.13 -14.53 11.13
N LYS A 401 14.95 -15.52 11.45
CA LYS A 401 14.61 -16.58 12.41
C LYS A 401 15.83 -16.98 13.23
N LYS A 402 15.62 -17.31 14.50
CA LYS A 402 16.65 -17.94 15.31
C LYS A 402 16.09 -19.17 16.04
N LEU A 403 16.63 -20.33 15.70
CA LEU A 403 16.26 -21.59 16.32
C LEU A 403 17.53 -22.39 16.65
N ASN A 404 17.60 -23.00 17.84
CA ASN A 404 18.72 -23.84 18.30
C ASN A 404 20.09 -23.16 18.13
N GLY A 405 20.15 -21.84 18.37
CA GLY A 405 21.39 -21.05 18.26
C GLY A 405 21.82 -20.69 16.84
N LYS A 406 21.11 -21.15 15.82
CA LYS A 406 21.34 -20.79 14.41
C LYS A 406 20.42 -19.64 13.99
N THR A 407 21.00 -18.58 13.46
CA THR A 407 20.26 -17.44 12.90
C THR A 407 20.19 -17.54 11.39
N THR A 408 18.98 -17.45 10.83
CA THR A 408 18.72 -17.19 9.41
C THR A 408 18.52 -15.68 9.25
N LEU A 409 19.25 -15.09 8.31
CA LEU A 409 19.17 -13.64 8.05
C LEU A 409 18.07 -13.34 7.03
N PRO A 410 17.42 -12.16 7.13
CA PRO A 410 16.36 -11.77 6.23
C PRO A 410 16.88 -11.52 4.81
N VAL A 411 16.06 -11.86 3.83
CA VAL A 411 16.26 -11.52 2.42
C VAL A 411 14.94 -11.02 1.86
N GLY A 412 14.95 -9.92 1.09
CA GLY A 412 13.76 -9.33 0.50
C GLY A 412 13.85 -9.15 -1.01
N TYR A 413 12.70 -8.88 -1.63
CA TYR A 413 12.54 -8.46 -3.01
C TYR A 413 12.06 -7.00 -3.04
N LEU A 414 12.82 -6.11 -3.71
CA LEU A 414 12.41 -4.73 -3.98
C LEU A 414 12.12 -4.62 -5.47
N VAL A 415 10.87 -4.36 -5.82
CA VAL A 415 10.38 -4.36 -7.19
C VAL A 415 9.76 -3.00 -7.52
N CYS A 416 10.15 -2.43 -8.67
CA CYS A 416 9.57 -1.23 -9.24
C CYS A 416 9.26 -1.45 -10.73
N ASN A 417 8.67 -0.46 -11.39
CA ASN A 417 8.35 -0.50 -12.82
C ASN A 417 8.78 0.79 -13.52
N PHE A 418 10.02 1.23 -13.27
CA PHE A 418 10.60 2.40 -13.93
C PHE A 418 10.83 2.13 -15.42
N ALA A 419 10.97 3.22 -16.20
CA ALA A 419 11.34 3.11 -17.61
C ALA A 419 12.68 2.37 -17.73
N PRO A 420 12.79 1.33 -18.59
CA PRO A 420 14.03 0.57 -18.73
C PRO A 420 15.15 1.42 -19.37
N PRO A 421 16.44 1.07 -19.14
CA PRO A 421 17.54 1.67 -19.86
C PRO A 421 17.44 1.40 -21.36
N THR A 422 18.05 2.26 -22.17
CA THR A 422 18.22 2.03 -23.61
C THR A 422 19.64 1.53 -23.92
N ALA A 423 19.92 1.19 -25.19
CA ALA A 423 21.27 0.78 -25.57
C ALA A 423 22.34 1.87 -25.32
N ASP A 424 21.93 3.14 -25.36
CA ASP A 424 22.83 4.30 -25.33
C ASP A 424 22.75 5.11 -24.04
N SER A 425 21.76 4.82 -23.14
CA SER A 425 21.57 5.57 -21.91
C SER A 425 21.00 4.70 -20.79
N GLU A 426 21.44 4.96 -19.54
CA GLU A 426 20.78 4.38 -18.38
C GLU A 426 19.39 4.99 -18.16
N SER A 427 18.58 4.34 -17.34
CA SER A 427 17.26 4.84 -16.95
C SER A 427 17.38 6.16 -16.15
N LEU A 428 16.65 7.17 -16.60
CA LEU A 428 16.50 8.43 -15.90
C LEU A 428 15.14 8.42 -15.18
N LEU A 429 15.16 8.60 -13.88
CA LEU A 429 13.96 8.55 -13.04
C LEU A 429 13.24 9.91 -13.04
N THR A 430 11.93 9.87 -13.03
CA THR A 430 11.14 11.04 -12.62
C THR A 430 11.31 11.26 -11.12
N HIS A 431 10.94 12.42 -10.60
CA HIS A 431 10.95 12.61 -9.14
C HIS A 431 9.98 11.66 -8.42
N ASP A 432 8.85 11.35 -9.02
CA ASP A 432 7.88 10.38 -8.48
C ASP A 432 8.48 8.96 -8.42
N ASP A 433 9.30 8.59 -9.41
CA ASP A 433 10.07 7.33 -9.36
C ASP A 433 11.10 7.33 -8.23
N VAL A 434 11.75 8.48 -7.97
CA VAL A 434 12.67 8.64 -6.82
C VAL A 434 11.91 8.46 -5.51
N VAL A 435 10.76 9.11 -5.33
CA VAL A 435 9.88 8.95 -4.15
C VAL A 435 9.48 7.49 -3.99
N THR A 436 9.04 6.83 -5.06
CA THR A 436 8.68 5.40 -5.06
C THR A 436 9.85 4.51 -4.62
N LEU A 437 11.06 4.76 -5.13
CA LEU A 437 12.24 3.99 -4.74
C LEU A 437 12.58 4.18 -3.25
N PHE A 438 12.45 5.41 -2.73
CA PHE A 438 12.65 5.69 -1.30
C PHE A 438 11.57 5.00 -0.44
N HIS A 439 10.33 5.00 -0.89
CA HIS A 439 9.22 4.29 -0.28
C HIS A 439 9.52 2.79 -0.14
N GLU A 440 9.76 2.11 -1.25
CA GLU A 440 10.05 0.68 -1.25
C GLU A 440 11.30 0.35 -0.43
N PHE A 441 12.29 1.22 -0.46
CA PHE A 441 13.48 1.05 0.36
C PHE A 441 13.20 1.22 1.86
N GLY A 442 12.22 2.01 2.25
CA GLY A 442 11.73 2.10 3.64
C GLY A 442 11.19 0.77 4.15
N HIS A 443 10.35 0.09 3.37
CA HIS A 443 9.90 -1.27 3.67
C HIS A 443 11.07 -2.27 3.72
N MET A 444 12.01 -2.16 2.77
CA MET A 444 13.18 -3.03 2.73
C MET A 444 14.04 -2.86 3.99
N LEU A 445 14.29 -1.63 4.43
CA LEU A 445 15.02 -1.38 5.68
C LEU A 445 14.28 -1.95 6.89
N HIS A 446 12.96 -1.84 6.95
CA HIS A 446 12.15 -2.42 8.02
C HIS A 446 12.30 -3.95 8.05
N HIS A 447 12.28 -4.62 6.90
CA HIS A 447 12.49 -6.05 6.80
C HIS A 447 13.92 -6.48 7.20
N LEU A 448 14.94 -5.77 6.70
CA LEU A 448 16.35 -6.17 6.87
C LEU A 448 16.96 -5.82 8.23
N LEU A 449 16.50 -4.74 8.88
CA LEU A 449 17.06 -4.27 10.15
C LEU A 449 16.41 -4.91 11.38
N THR A 450 15.37 -5.73 11.19
CA THR A 450 14.69 -6.39 12.32
C THR A 450 15.64 -7.17 13.21
N ARG A 451 15.42 -7.09 14.52
CA ARG A 451 16.11 -7.88 15.54
C ARG A 451 15.27 -9.02 16.09
N ILE A 452 14.04 -9.15 15.58
CA ILE A 452 13.10 -10.17 16.05
C ILE A 452 13.44 -11.52 15.42
N ASP A 453 13.50 -12.54 16.24
CA ASP A 453 13.93 -13.89 15.86
C ASP A 453 12.75 -14.85 15.53
N TYR A 454 11.50 -14.32 15.52
CA TYR A 454 10.26 -15.05 15.24
C TYR A 454 9.64 -14.54 13.94
N PRO A 455 9.60 -15.34 12.85
CA PRO A 455 9.18 -14.91 11.52
C PRO A 455 7.80 -14.26 11.47
N SER A 456 6.83 -14.75 12.25
CA SER A 456 5.45 -14.24 12.24
C SER A 456 5.31 -12.78 12.71
N ILE A 457 6.31 -12.25 13.40
CA ILE A 457 6.34 -10.88 13.92
C ILE A 457 7.65 -10.14 13.61
N ALA A 458 8.49 -10.68 12.72
CA ALA A 458 9.77 -10.07 12.36
C ALA A 458 9.63 -9.18 11.11
N GLY A 459 10.39 -8.09 11.05
CA GLY A 459 10.32 -7.14 9.95
C GLY A 459 8.96 -6.49 9.83
N ILE A 460 8.32 -6.61 8.68
CA ILE A 460 6.97 -6.07 8.43
C ILE A 460 5.84 -6.95 8.97
N ASN A 461 6.15 -8.21 9.35
CA ASN A 461 5.16 -9.15 9.85
C ASN A 461 4.68 -8.77 11.26
N GLY A 462 3.39 -8.94 11.51
CA GLY A 462 2.77 -8.61 12.80
C GLY A 462 2.65 -7.11 13.11
N VAL A 463 3.07 -6.24 12.18
CA VAL A 463 2.87 -4.79 12.29
C VAL A 463 1.41 -4.45 11.97
N PRO A 464 0.75 -3.56 12.74
CA PRO A 464 -0.61 -3.12 12.42
C PRO A 464 -0.75 -2.58 11.01
N TRP A 465 -1.79 -3.03 10.29
CA TRP A 465 -1.99 -2.71 8.87
C TRP A 465 -2.08 -1.20 8.57
N ASP A 466 -2.68 -0.43 9.47
CA ASP A 466 -2.81 1.03 9.34
C ASP A 466 -1.51 1.80 9.66
N ALA A 467 -0.45 1.10 10.02
CA ALA A 467 0.86 1.69 10.30
C ALA A 467 2.02 0.99 9.56
N VAL A 468 1.74 -0.02 8.73
CA VAL A 468 2.77 -0.75 7.97
C VAL A 468 3.54 0.17 7.04
N GLU A 469 2.91 1.26 6.58
CA GLU A 469 3.49 2.28 5.71
C GLU A 469 4.33 3.34 6.46
N LEU A 470 4.45 3.25 7.79
CA LEU A 470 5.26 4.23 8.54
C LEU A 470 6.72 4.28 8.07
N PRO A 471 7.47 3.18 7.92
CA PRO A 471 8.86 3.24 7.45
C PRO A 471 9.02 3.68 6.00
N SER A 472 8.09 3.29 5.11
CA SER A 472 8.11 3.63 3.69
C SER A 472 7.81 5.11 3.46
N GLN A 473 6.70 5.61 3.99
CA GLN A 473 6.33 7.02 3.89
C GLN A 473 7.29 7.94 4.66
N PHE A 474 7.91 7.44 5.73
CA PHE A 474 8.97 8.17 6.41
C PHE A 474 10.17 8.41 5.47
N MET A 475 10.59 7.42 4.71
CA MET A 475 11.69 7.56 3.76
C MET A 475 11.36 8.50 2.60
N GLU A 476 10.12 8.60 2.15
CA GLU A 476 9.68 9.55 1.12
C GLU A 476 10.03 11.00 1.47
N ASN A 477 9.96 11.38 2.76
CA ASN A 477 10.25 12.75 3.19
C ASN A 477 11.71 13.16 2.88
N PHE A 478 12.66 12.23 2.88
CA PHE A 478 14.04 12.50 2.48
C PHE A 478 14.17 12.80 0.98
N ALA A 479 13.30 12.26 0.13
CA ALA A 479 13.26 12.58 -1.30
C ALA A 479 12.74 14.00 -1.60
N TRP A 480 12.29 14.73 -0.59
CA TRP A 480 11.92 16.15 -0.65
C TRP A 480 12.93 17.07 0.05
N ASN A 481 14.06 16.53 0.49
CA ASN A 481 15.10 17.33 1.12
C ASN A 481 16.23 17.63 0.13
N TYR A 482 16.56 18.91 -0.04
CA TYR A 482 17.59 19.34 -1.01
C TYR A 482 18.96 18.70 -0.76
N GLU A 483 19.42 18.62 0.50
CA GLU A 483 20.72 18.04 0.83
C GLU A 483 20.80 16.55 0.49
N VAL A 484 19.69 15.85 0.60
CA VAL A 484 19.56 14.43 0.21
C VAL A 484 19.52 14.32 -1.31
N LEU A 485 18.64 15.07 -1.99
CA LEU A 485 18.53 15.03 -3.44
C LEU A 485 19.82 15.44 -4.15
N GLN A 486 20.57 16.38 -3.60
CA GLN A 486 21.88 16.75 -4.13
C GLN A 486 22.85 15.56 -4.17
N ARG A 487 22.78 14.65 -3.20
CA ARG A 487 23.57 13.40 -3.14
C ARG A 487 23.08 12.33 -4.11
N CYS A 488 21.78 12.31 -4.35
CA CYS A 488 21.09 11.37 -5.26
C CYS A 488 21.08 11.87 -6.71
N SER A 489 21.66 13.02 -7.02
CA SER A 489 21.54 13.64 -8.34
C SER A 489 22.88 13.81 -9.04
N ALA A 490 22.84 13.64 -10.36
CA ALA A 490 23.92 14.02 -11.29
C ALA A 490 23.29 14.17 -12.68
N HIS A 491 23.44 15.33 -13.32
CA HIS A 491 22.91 15.51 -14.67
C HIS A 491 23.52 14.50 -15.64
N ALA A 492 22.68 13.80 -16.38
CA ALA A 492 23.06 12.65 -17.21
C ALA A 492 24.21 12.93 -18.19
N GLU A 493 24.29 14.15 -18.77
CA GLU A 493 25.34 14.52 -19.73
C GLU A 493 26.54 15.22 -19.05
N THR A 494 26.28 16.10 -18.04
CA THR A 494 27.34 16.99 -17.50
C THR A 494 27.89 16.52 -16.15
N GLY A 495 27.20 15.60 -15.47
CA GLY A 495 27.53 15.15 -14.11
C GLY A 495 27.26 16.19 -13.02
N ALA A 496 26.69 17.35 -13.35
CA ALA A 496 26.39 18.42 -12.37
C ALA A 496 25.26 17.96 -11.42
N ALA A 497 25.40 18.29 -10.14
CA ALA A 497 24.32 18.04 -9.16
C ALA A 497 23.12 18.95 -9.42
N LEU A 498 21.94 18.56 -8.89
CA LEU A 498 20.69 19.33 -9.01
C LEU A 498 20.88 20.77 -8.53
N PRO A 499 20.60 21.79 -9.38
CA PRO A 499 20.69 23.19 -8.98
C PRO A 499 19.64 23.55 -7.92
N LYS A 500 20.01 24.38 -6.96
CA LYS A 500 19.13 24.76 -5.86
C LYS A 500 17.90 25.55 -6.32
N ASP A 501 18.06 26.43 -7.30
CA ASP A 501 16.97 27.22 -7.86
C ASP A 501 15.94 26.36 -8.61
N LEU A 502 16.38 25.29 -9.28
CA LEU A 502 15.48 24.32 -9.91
C LEU A 502 14.71 23.53 -8.84
N PHE A 503 15.39 23.09 -7.78
CA PHE A 503 14.75 22.41 -6.66
C PHE A 503 13.71 23.32 -5.97
N GLU A 504 14.05 24.58 -5.65
CA GLU A 504 13.14 25.52 -4.99
C GLU A 504 11.87 25.79 -5.83
N ARG A 505 12.00 25.93 -7.14
CA ARG A 505 10.84 26.05 -8.06
C ARG A 505 9.98 24.79 -8.03
N PHE A 506 10.59 23.63 -8.03
CA PHE A 506 9.90 22.35 -7.98
C PHE A 506 9.20 22.13 -6.62
N GLU A 507 9.90 22.35 -5.50
CA GLU A 507 9.34 22.24 -4.16
C GLU A 507 8.13 23.15 -3.96
N ASN A 508 8.20 24.41 -4.45
CA ASN A 508 7.06 25.32 -4.41
C ASN A 508 5.84 24.82 -5.22
N SER A 509 6.05 24.01 -6.26
CA SER A 509 4.96 23.42 -7.04
C SER A 509 4.25 22.28 -6.31
N ARG A 510 4.96 21.58 -5.41
CA ARG A 510 4.46 20.44 -4.63
C ARG A 510 3.18 20.76 -3.85
N HIS A 511 3.16 21.91 -3.20
CA HIS A 511 2.06 22.28 -2.32
C HIS A 511 0.78 22.70 -3.05
N THR A 512 0.86 22.97 -4.35
CA THR A 512 -0.29 23.43 -5.14
C THR A 512 -1.27 22.28 -5.41
N GLY A 513 -2.46 22.38 -4.85
CA GLY A 513 -3.49 21.34 -4.92
C GLY A 513 -3.37 20.27 -3.83
N ALA A 514 -2.37 20.37 -2.94
CA ALA A 514 -2.16 19.36 -1.90
C ALA A 514 -3.31 19.33 -0.87
N ALA A 515 -3.83 20.50 -0.48
CA ALA A 515 -4.99 20.57 0.42
C ALA A 515 -6.27 20.06 -0.23
N ILE A 516 -6.48 20.32 -1.52
CA ILE A 516 -7.61 19.76 -2.30
C ILE A 516 -7.51 18.22 -2.35
N ALA A 517 -6.33 17.68 -2.65
CA ALA A 517 -6.09 16.24 -2.66
C ALA A 517 -6.30 15.62 -1.28
N MET A 518 -5.85 16.29 -0.20
CA MET A 518 -6.08 15.87 1.18
C MET A 518 -7.58 15.73 1.46
N MET A 519 -8.38 16.75 1.18
CA MET A 519 -9.84 16.71 1.40
C MET A 519 -10.50 15.55 0.64
N ARG A 520 -10.02 15.25 -0.58
CA ARG A 520 -10.52 14.10 -1.36
C ARG A 520 -10.23 12.76 -0.69
N GLN A 521 -9.02 12.57 -0.17
CA GLN A 521 -8.66 11.34 0.54
C GLN A 521 -9.46 11.17 1.83
N LEU A 522 -9.74 12.26 2.53
CA LEU A 522 -10.55 12.25 3.75
C LEU A 522 -12.03 11.95 3.47
N GLU A 523 -12.59 12.42 2.32
CA GLU A 523 -13.92 12.01 1.85
C GLU A 523 -14.00 10.49 1.69
N LEU A 524 -13.02 9.89 1.02
CA LEU A 524 -12.97 8.45 0.77
C LEU A 524 -12.82 7.65 2.08
N GLY A 525 -11.91 8.07 2.96
CA GLY A 525 -11.68 7.40 4.24
C GLY A 525 -12.87 7.51 5.19
N LEU A 526 -13.50 8.68 5.28
CA LEU A 526 -14.68 8.88 6.12
C LEU A 526 -15.89 8.08 5.60
N PHE A 527 -16.09 8.05 4.29
CA PHE A 527 -17.15 7.26 3.67
C PHE A 527 -16.98 5.76 3.95
N ASP A 528 -15.79 5.20 3.67
CA ASP A 528 -15.51 3.79 3.93
C ASP A 528 -15.77 3.43 5.40
N PHE A 529 -15.21 4.21 6.30
CA PHE A 529 -15.24 3.87 7.72
C PHE A 529 -16.64 3.99 8.33
N ARG A 530 -17.37 5.09 8.03
CA ARG A 530 -18.76 5.26 8.44
C ARG A 530 -19.69 4.21 7.86
N LEU A 531 -19.47 3.82 6.59
CA LEU A 531 -20.27 2.78 5.93
C LEU A 531 -20.24 1.45 6.69
N HIS A 532 -19.09 1.08 7.25
CA HIS A 532 -18.93 -0.17 7.99
C HIS A 532 -19.28 -0.05 9.49
N ALA A 533 -19.13 1.14 10.05
CA ALA A 533 -19.48 1.41 11.45
C ALA A 533 -20.99 1.62 11.68
N GLU A 534 -21.67 2.25 10.71
CA GLU A 534 -23.06 2.67 10.80
C GLU A 534 -24.02 1.75 10.01
N TYR A 535 -23.50 0.62 9.47
CA TYR A 535 -24.34 -0.30 8.69
C TYR A 535 -25.47 -0.89 9.54
N ASP A 536 -26.70 -0.73 9.07
CA ASP A 536 -27.91 -1.30 9.67
C ASP A 536 -28.44 -2.47 8.82
N SER A 537 -28.44 -3.67 9.38
CA SER A 537 -28.94 -4.88 8.73
C SER A 537 -30.47 -4.98 8.71
N THR A 538 -31.19 -4.18 9.54
CA THR A 538 -32.65 -4.29 9.71
C THR A 538 -33.41 -3.39 8.74
N GLU A 539 -32.94 -2.16 8.53
CA GLU A 539 -33.58 -1.19 7.63
C GLU A 539 -32.88 -1.13 6.25
N GLY A 540 -31.67 -1.67 6.16
CA GLY A 540 -30.78 -1.52 5.00
C GLY A 540 -30.13 -0.14 4.99
N THR A 541 -28.82 -0.09 4.71
CA THR A 541 -28.11 1.20 4.62
C THR A 541 -28.24 1.77 3.20
N ASP A 542 -28.80 2.97 3.07
CA ASP A 542 -28.73 3.72 1.82
C ASP A 542 -27.29 4.27 1.64
N VAL A 543 -26.51 3.53 0.87
CA VAL A 543 -25.09 3.83 0.62
C VAL A 543 -24.89 5.20 -0.05
N LEU A 544 -25.83 5.61 -0.92
CA LEU A 544 -25.75 6.90 -1.61
C LEU A 544 -26.15 8.06 -0.71
N ALA A 545 -27.13 7.85 0.18
CA ALA A 545 -27.49 8.85 1.20
C ALA A 545 -26.31 9.07 2.16
N LEU A 546 -25.68 8.01 2.65
CA LEU A 546 -24.49 8.14 3.50
C LEU A 546 -23.33 8.85 2.77
N LEU A 547 -23.09 8.53 1.49
CA LEU A 547 -22.10 9.25 0.69
C LEU A 547 -22.44 10.74 0.57
N ALA A 548 -23.72 11.09 0.40
CA ALA A 548 -24.17 12.48 0.35
C ALA A 548 -23.93 13.21 1.68
N ASP A 549 -24.19 12.56 2.82
CA ASP A 549 -23.91 13.10 4.15
C ASP A 549 -22.41 13.34 4.37
N VAL A 550 -21.56 12.37 4.01
CA VAL A 550 -20.11 12.54 4.09
C VAL A 550 -19.62 13.68 3.19
N ARG A 551 -20.16 13.79 1.99
CA ARG A 551 -19.82 14.89 1.07
C ARG A 551 -20.28 16.26 1.59
N ALA A 552 -21.44 16.34 2.22
CA ALA A 552 -21.89 17.57 2.88
C ALA A 552 -20.94 18.00 4.01
N GLU A 553 -20.31 17.02 4.66
CA GLU A 553 -19.35 17.26 5.74
C GLU A 553 -17.95 17.66 5.21
N VAL A 554 -17.40 16.99 4.20
CA VAL A 554 -15.98 17.14 3.84
C VAL A 554 -15.70 17.53 2.39
N ALA A 555 -16.61 17.37 1.44
CA ALA A 555 -16.32 17.68 0.05
C ALA A 555 -16.18 19.19 -0.20
N LEU A 556 -15.27 19.56 -1.11
CA LEU A 556 -15.05 20.96 -1.54
C LEU A 556 -15.90 21.38 -2.73
N MET A 557 -16.39 20.41 -3.49
CA MET A 557 -17.15 20.62 -4.71
C MET A 557 -18.38 19.72 -4.70
N GLN A 558 -19.46 20.21 -5.28
CA GLN A 558 -20.64 19.40 -5.51
C GLN A 558 -20.36 18.38 -6.63
N HIS A 559 -20.69 17.14 -6.37
CA HIS A 559 -20.63 16.10 -7.39
C HIS A 559 -21.96 16.02 -8.15
N PRO A 560 -21.95 15.72 -9.46
CA PRO A 560 -23.17 15.49 -10.21
C PRO A 560 -24.00 14.36 -9.60
N PHE A 561 -25.33 14.46 -9.74
CA PHE A 561 -26.29 13.49 -9.19
C PHE A 561 -26.08 12.05 -9.69
N TYR A 562 -25.48 11.91 -10.87
CA TYR A 562 -25.17 10.62 -11.48
C TYR A 562 -23.88 9.97 -10.94
N ASN A 563 -23.11 10.66 -10.10
CA ASN A 563 -21.86 10.10 -9.56
C ASN A 563 -22.15 8.91 -8.64
N ARG A 564 -21.57 7.77 -8.97
CA ARG A 564 -21.75 6.47 -8.31
C ARG A 564 -20.42 5.95 -7.76
N LEU A 565 -19.67 6.79 -7.04
CA LEU A 565 -18.40 6.41 -6.42
C LEU A 565 -18.38 4.99 -5.79
N PRO A 566 -19.39 4.57 -4.99
CA PRO A 566 -19.35 3.26 -4.33
C PRO A 566 -19.28 2.09 -5.31
N HIS A 567 -19.91 2.21 -6.49
CA HIS A 567 -20.05 1.12 -7.46
C HIS A 567 -18.74 0.72 -8.15
N SER A 568 -17.72 1.54 -8.03
CA SER A 568 -16.37 1.28 -8.57
C SER A 568 -15.26 1.51 -7.56
N PHE A 569 -15.58 1.50 -6.26
CA PHE A 569 -14.59 1.69 -5.20
C PHE A 569 -13.97 0.35 -4.79
N SER A 570 -13.15 -0.21 -5.69
CA SER A 570 -12.51 -1.53 -5.55
C SER A 570 -11.71 -1.68 -4.26
N HIS A 571 -11.01 -0.63 -3.81
CA HIS A 571 -10.26 -0.66 -2.54
C HIS A 571 -11.12 -1.14 -1.36
N VAL A 572 -12.39 -0.69 -1.31
CA VAL A 572 -13.31 -0.99 -0.23
C VAL A 572 -14.09 -2.27 -0.47
N PHE A 573 -14.57 -2.51 -1.70
CA PHE A 573 -15.48 -3.61 -1.98
C PHE A 573 -14.82 -4.88 -2.53
N ALA A 574 -13.60 -4.79 -3.05
CA ALA A 574 -12.86 -5.93 -3.61
C ALA A 574 -11.43 -6.04 -3.06
N GLY A 575 -10.83 -4.92 -2.62
CA GLY A 575 -9.50 -4.88 -2.01
C GLY A 575 -9.53 -5.09 -0.48
N GLY A 576 -8.34 -5.08 0.13
CA GLY A 576 -8.14 -5.28 1.58
C GLY A 576 -8.41 -4.06 2.47
N TYR A 577 -9.04 -2.98 1.96
CA TYR A 577 -9.16 -1.70 2.66
C TYR A 577 -10.55 -1.42 3.25
N ALA A 578 -11.40 -2.43 3.38
CA ALA A 578 -12.72 -2.29 4.02
C ALA A 578 -12.60 -1.88 5.49
N ALA A 579 -13.27 -0.80 5.87
CA ALA A 579 -13.08 -0.11 7.15
C ALA A 579 -11.58 0.11 7.45
N GLY A 580 -10.83 0.51 6.44
CA GLY A 580 -9.38 0.60 6.48
C GLY A 580 -8.77 1.65 5.56
N TYR A 581 -9.55 2.34 4.73
CA TYR A 581 -9.03 3.33 3.80
C TYR A 581 -8.35 4.53 4.50
N TYR A 582 -8.77 4.85 5.73
CA TYR A 582 -8.13 5.89 6.54
C TYR A 582 -6.63 5.63 6.80
N SER A 583 -6.19 4.37 6.71
CA SER A 583 -4.81 3.93 6.98
C SER A 583 -3.78 4.71 6.16
N TYR A 584 -4.11 5.10 4.92
CA TYR A 584 -3.23 5.92 4.09
C TYR A 584 -2.87 7.25 4.76
N LYS A 585 -3.84 7.93 5.36
CA LYS A 585 -3.58 9.21 6.05
C LYS A 585 -3.08 9.01 7.48
N TRP A 586 -3.45 7.92 8.11
CA TRP A 586 -2.95 7.55 9.44
C TRP A 586 -1.44 7.31 9.42
N ALA A 587 -0.95 6.47 8.53
CA ALA A 587 0.46 6.20 8.37
C ALA A 587 1.25 7.43 7.91
N GLU A 588 0.67 8.26 7.05
CA GLU A 588 1.28 9.51 6.57
C GLU A 588 1.47 10.52 7.72
N VAL A 589 0.53 10.60 8.66
CA VAL A 589 0.69 11.40 9.89
C VAL A 589 1.83 10.86 10.75
N LEU A 590 1.88 9.55 10.97
CA LEU A 590 2.96 8.90 11.72
C LEU A 590 4.32 9.21 11.08
N ALA A 591 4.43 9.05 9.77
CA ALA A 591 5.65 9.25 9.01
C ALA A 591 6.11 10.72 9.03
N ALA A 592 5.21 11.66 8.75
CA ALA A 592 5.51 13.09 8.76
C ALA A 592 5.93 13.58 10.15
N ASP A 593 5.22 13.16 11.20
CA ASP A 593 5.56 13.57 12.57
C ASP A 593 6.86 12.89 13.06
N ALA A 594 7.15 11.66 12.63
CA ALA A 594 8.44 11.02 12.88
C ALA A 594 9.59 11.77 12.18
N PHE A 595 9.38 12.18 10.92
CA PHE A 595 10.35 13.00 10.18
C PHE A 595 10.55 14.37 10.82
N GLY A 596 9.52 14.93 11.47
CA GLY A 596 9.62 16.16 12.26
C GLY A 596 10.72 16.12 13.34
N ALA A 597 11.09 14.94 13.88
CA ALA A 597 12.23 14.82 14.78
C ALA A 597 13.57 15.14 14.09
N PHE A 598 13.69 14.78 12.81
CA PHE A 598 14.87 15.07 12.01
C PHE A 598 14.90 16.55 11.56
N GLU A 599 13.75 17.15 11.31
CA GLU A 599 13.66 18.60 11.07
C GLU A 599 14.09 19.40 12.32
N GLU A 600 13.73 18.94 13.53
CA GLU A 600 14.05 19.56 14.82
C GLU A 600 15.54 19.41 15.18
N ASN A 601 16.16 18.25 14.92
CA ASN A 601 17.50 17.91 15.40
C ASN A 601 18.57 17.94 14.29
N GLY A 602 18.16 17.92 13.03
CA GLY A 602 19.01 17.85 11.83
C GLY A 602 18.75 16.59 11.02
N ILE A 603 18.68 16.75 9.69
CA ILE A 603 18.30 15.68 8.73
C ILE A 603 19.22 14.44 8.82
N PHE A 604 20.47 14.62 9.21
CA PHE A 604 21.45 13.55 9.40
C PHE A 604 21.81 13.32 10.87
N ASP A 605 20.97 13.79 11.82
CA ASP A 605 21.23 13.57 13.23
C ASP A 605 21.24 12.08 13.56
N ARG A 606 22.39 11.60 14.03
CA ARG A 606 22.64 10.19 14.23
C ARG A 606 21.90 9.62 15.42
N ASP A 607 21.72 10.38 16.47
CA ASP A 607 21.04 9.91 17.69
C ASP A 607 19.56 9.74 17.43
N THR A 608 18.93 10.68 16.71
CA THR A 608 17.54 10.57 16.23
C THR A 608 17.37 9.38 15.31
N ALA A 609 18.30 9.17 14.35
CA ALA A 609 18.24 8.04 13.42
C ALA A 609 18.40 6.68 14.12
N GLN A 610 19.32 6.58 15.09
CA GLN A 610 19.48 5.35 15.88
C GLN A 610 18.30 5.10 16.82
N SER A 611 17.64 6.16 17.31
CA SER A 611 16.40 6.01 18.06
C SER A 611 15.26 5.49 17.19
N PHE A 612 15.06 6.06 15.99
CA PHE A 612 14.06 5.57 15.03
C PHE A 612 14.34 4.11 14.62
N ARG A 613 15.59 3.79 14.33
CA ARG A 613 15.99 2.41 14.01
C ARG A 613 15.62 1.44 15.14
N ARG A 614 16.00 1.76 16.38
CA ARG A 614 15.79 0.88 17.54
C ARG A 614 14.31 0.76 17.91
N GLU A 615 13.55 1.86 17.86
CA GLU A 615 12.17 1.89 18.35
C GLU A 615 11.13 1.51 17.29
N ILE A 616 11.47 1.66 15.99
CA ILE A 616 10.53 1.40 14.88
C ILE A 616 11.03 0.27 13.98
N LEU A 617 12.25 0.38 13.39
CA LEU A 617 12.68 -0.57 12.36
C LEU A 617 13.10 -1.94 12.88
N GLU A 618 13.63 -2.02 14.11
CA GLU A 618 14.17 -3.27 14.66
C GLU A 618 13.12 -4.14 15.35
N ILE A 619 11.94 -3.61 15.68
CA ILE A 619 10.99 -4.24 16.62
C ILE A 619 9.95 -5.15 15.96
N GLY A 620 9.67 -5.02 14.66
CA GLY A 620 8.56 -5.74 14.02
C GLY A 620 7.25 -5.62 14.79
N GLY A 621 6.50 -6.70 14.91
CA GLY A 621 5.27 -6.81 15.73
C GLY A 621 5.51 -7.19 17.19
N SER A 622 6.72 -7.01 17.75
CA SER A 622 7.08 -7.55 19.09
C SER A 622 6.53 -6.75 20.28
N ARG A 623 6.01 -5.55 20.04
CA ARG A 623 5.35 -4.70 21.06
C ARG A 623 4.34 -3.76 20.40
N ASP A 624 3.49 -3.16 21.23
CA ASP A 624 2.55 -2.15 20.77
C ASP A 624 3.27 -1.01 20.02
N LEU A 625 2.77 -0.67 18.83
CA LEU A 625 3.44 0.29 17.96
C LEU A 625 3.22 1.74 18.44
N MET A 626 2.10 2.05 19.11
CA MET A 626 1.90 3.37 19.73
C MET A 626 2.92 3.59 20.86
N ASP A 627 3.15 2.58 21.69
CA ASP A 627 4.15 2.64 22.77
C ASP A 627 5.56 2.80 22.19
N ALA A 628 5.86 2.10 21.11
CA ALA A 628 7.12 2.21 20.36
C ALA A 628 7.30 3.63 19.77
N TYR A 629 6.25 4.17 19.17
CA TYR A 629 6.24 5.52 18.64
C TYR A 629 6.46 6.58 19.73
N VAL A 630 5.77 6.42 20.87
CA VAL A 630 5.94 7.32 22.03
C VAL A 630 7.36 7.20 22.59
N ALA A 631 7.97 6.00 22.60
CA ALA A 631 9.35 5.84 23.03
C ALA A 631 10.33 6.57 22.09
N PHE A 632 10.05 6.63 20.78
CA PHE A 632 10.82 7.39 19.81
C PHE A 632 10.58 8.91 19.91
N ARG A 633 9.31 9.35 19.88
CA ARG A 633 8.96 10.79 19.77
C ARG A 633 8.76 11.49 21.13
N GLY A 634 8.69 10.75 22.25
CA GLY A 634 8.36 11.27 23.58
C GLY A 634 6.90 11.66 23.76
N ARG A 635 6.04 11.44 22.77
CA ARG A 635 4.61 11.78 22.74
C ARG A 635 3.87 11.01 21.66
N LYS A 636 2.54 11.03 21.72
CA LYS A 636 1.69 10.54 20.63
C LYS A 636 1.89 11.36 19.34
N PRO A 637 1.60 10.79 18.16
CA PRO A 637 1.71 11.47 16.86
C PRO A 637 0.79 12.71 16.79
N ARG A 638 1.19 13.69 15.98
CA ARG A 638 0.45 14.93 15.72
C ARG A 638 0.32 15.18 14.23
N ILE A 639 -0.81 15.73 13.82
CA ILE A 639 -1.09 16.05 12.42
C ILE A 639 -0.33 17.27 11.90
N ASP A 640 0.26 18.09 12.78
CA ASP A 640 0.87 19.38 12.41
C ASP A 640 2.02 19.26 11.40
N ALA A 641 2.83 18.19 11.50
CA ALA A 641 3.91 17.95 10.55
C ALA A 641 3.37 17.65 9.15
N LEU A 642 2.37 16.77 9.03
CA LEU A 642 1.73 16.46 7.77
C LEU A 642 1.11 17.71 7.11
N LEU A 643 0.40 18.52 7.88
CA LEU A 643 -0.19 19.76 7.38
C LEU A 643 0.88 20.70 6.84
N ARG A 644 2.00 20.83 7.56
CA ARG A 644 3.15 21.64 7.15
C ARG A 644 3.79 21.12 5.85
N HIS A 645 3.98 19.80 5.74
CA HIS A 645 4.56 19.16 4.56
C HIS A 645 3.65 19.27 3.31
N ASN A 646 2.37 19.50 3.52
CA ASN A 646 1.41 19.77 2.45
C ASN A 646 1.15 21.28 2.22
N GLY A 647 1.95 22.16 2.82
CA GLY A 647 1.77 23.62 2.67
C GLY A 647 0.50 24.16 3.32
N ILE A 648 -0.16 23.37 4.16
CA ILE A 648 -1.38 23.76 4.86
C ILE A 648 -0.96 24.50 6.15
N THR A 649 -0.98 25.81 6.07
CA THR A 649 -0.65 26.67 7.23
C THR A 649 -1.76 26.60 8.26
N THR A 650 -1.42 26.18 9.46
CA THR A 650 -2.29 26.27 10.62
C THR A 650 -2.21 27.69 11.20
N THR A 651 -3.26 28.47 11.04
CA THR A 651 -3.41 29.76 11.75
C THR A 651 -3.69 29.50 13.23
#